data_b8b7c4d0636d5cedc265f0963b39a122
#
_entry.id   b8b7c4d0636d5cedc265f0963b39a122
#
_cell.length_a   1.000
_cell.length_b   1.000
_cell.length_c   1.000
_cell.angle_alpha   90.00
_cell.angle_beta   90.00
_cell.angle_gamma   90.00
#
_symmetry.space_group_name_H-M   'P 1'
#
loop_
_entity.id
_entity.type
_entity.pdbx_description
1 polymer ?
#
loop_
_entity_poly.entity_id
_entity_poly.type
_entity_poly.pdbx_seq_one_letter_code
_entity_poly.pdbx_strand_id
1 'polypeptide(L)'
;MNKIWCLGLSLALGLGSAQAARQMEWLNRGLVAVKTTNGVFLSWRVLGTDGNTTGFNLYRDGEKIASFTGSQASNYTDTKGTASSKYSVKAVVGGKEMAADAAVSVWSNQYLTVNLDRPNGGSDYTYSPNDIAVGDVDGDGEFELILKWDPSNSKDNSQKGKTGNVIIDCYKINGKKLWRIDLGVNIRAGAHYTQMLVGDYDSDGKAEFAVKTAPGTKDGSGNYLSLGSAKGTDHSKDYRNSNGYILTGPEWLTIFNGETGKEMATVDYNPGRGTVKSWGDSYGNRVDRFLATNAYLDGKKPSMVFQRGYYTRMAITAYDWDGKTLSQRWYYNAATSGQECYGQGNHNISAGDVDGDGFDEIIEGSCAIDHNGKFMYRTGKGHGDAMHLSDLDPDNPGLEVWQVHEEKPYGYDLHDARTGKLLFSETSSGDNGRGVAGDVDSLNRGHELWSAANWNTYTVKGKIWKADKRPAYNFRIYWDGDLLDELLDNTTISKWDHAKQQSNTLFQMQGNSCNTTKATPNFSGDILGDWREEVILHDGASKLYIYTTTIPTEHRMYTLAHDPIYRLGMSWQNTAYNQPPHLGFWLYGNKDKFPTPDITLVGDHTPKPAAIIKQGAGSSSQTIALGDSIVPFTFAIQNADGATVENLPAGVTAKWNAQTNSLYFSGTPTVSGEYTYTITTKGGDAEFGEATRSGKFTIDDPNAKTTSLKPRTERALLNGSRHVYDLRGRLVKQRKHRGFYLTR
;
A
#
# COMPACT_ATOMS: atom_id res chain seq x y z
N MET A 1 6.24 -4.63 -66.09
CA MET A 1 6.54 -3.58 -65.10
C MET A 1 6.04 -4.09 -63.74
N ASN A 2 6.95 -4.71 -63.00
CA ASN A 2 6.64 -5.31 -61.69
C ASN A 2 6.87 -4.24 -60.61
N LYS A 3 5.81 -3.89 -59.87
CA LYS A 3 5.92 -3.04 -58.67
C LYS A 3 6.18 -3.92 -57.44
N ILE A 4 7.37 -3.82 -56.89
CA ILE A 4 7.78 -4.39 -55.62
C ILE A 4 7.25 -3.46 -54.53
N TRP A 5 6.40 -3.98 -53.65
CA TRP A 5 5.99 -3.30 -52.40
C TRP A 5 6.96 -3.72 -51.28
N CYS A 6 7.76 -2.77 -50.81
CA CYS A 6 8.51 -2.94 -49.55
C CYS A 6 7.55 -2.65 -48.37
N LEU A 7 7.18 -3.68 -47.63
CA LEU A 7 6.57 -3.54 -46.29
C LEU A 7 7.72 -3.19 -45.34
N GLY A 8 7.74 -1.93 -44.89
CA GLY A 8 8.55 -1.51 -43.75
C GLY A 8 7.91 -1.97 -42.45
N LEU A 9 8.49 -2.95 -41.79
CA LEU A 9 8.11 -3.34 -40.44
C LEU A 9 8.79 -2.38 -39.48
N SER A 10 8.06 -1.38 -39.00
CA SER A 10 8.52 -0.49 -37.92
C SER A 10 8.42 -1.27 -36.61
N LEU A 11 9.54 -1.80 -36.14
CA LEU A 11 9.68 -2.33 -34.80
C LEU A 11 9.71 -1.12 -33.83
N ALA A 12 8.58 -0.77 -33.24
CA ALA A 12 8.53 0.12 -32.12
C ALA A 12 9.16 -0.63 -30.91
N LEU A 13 10.44 -0.37 -30.67
CA LEU A 13 11.07 -0.70 -29.38
C LEU A 13 10.43 0.26 -28.35
N GLY A 14 9.44 -0.25 -27.63
CA GLY A 14 9.00 0.36 -26.39
C GLY A 14 10.19 0.34 -25.41
N LEU A 15 10.86 1.46 -25.29
CA LEU A 15 11.71 1.75 -24.14
C LEU A 15 10.73 1.94 -22.96
N GLY A 16 10.34 0.84 -22.32
CA GLY A 16 9.77 0.92 -20.99
C GLY A 16 10.81 1.61 -20.12
N SER A 17 10.59 2.86 -19.76
CA SER A 17 11.28 3.50 -18.65
C SER A 17 11.05 2.57 -17.45
N ALA A 18 12.10 2.03 -16.85
CA ALA A 18 11.99 1.38 -15.56
C ALA A 18 11.43 2.46 -14.61
N GLN A 19 10.15 2.31 -14.26
CA GLN A 19 9.48 3.19 -13.34
C GLN A 19 10.12 3.03 -11.97
N ALA A 20 10.28 4.11 -11.23
CA ALA A 20 10.79 4.03 -9.87
C ALA A 20 9.76 3.32 -8.99
N ALA A 21 10.16 2.31 -8.25
CA ALA A 21 9.31 1.63 -7.28
C ALA A 21 8.71 2.64 -6.28
N ARG A 22 7.44 2.44 -5.89
CA ARG A 22 6.74 3.32 -4.94
C ARG A 22 7.40 3.26 -3.56
N GLN A 23 7.63 4.40 -2.96
CA GLN A 23 8.15 4.50 -1.60
C GLN A 23 7.02 4.31 -0.59
N MET A 24 7.20 3.35 0.30
CA MET A 24 6.26 3.05 1.39
C MET A 24 6.99 3.00 2.72
N GLU A 25 6.26 3.10 3.83
CA GLU A 25 6.84 3.06 5.16
C GLU A 25 7.49 1.68 5.41
N TRP A 26 8.68 1.68 6.00
CA TRP A 26 9.18 0.48 6.65
C TRP A 26 8.32 0.18 7.88
N LEU A 27 7.96 -1.10 8.08
CA LEU A 27 7.18 -1.53 9.22
C LEU A 27 7.95 -2.59 10.00
N ASN A 28 7.86 -2.57 11.33
CA ASN A 28 8.34 -3.63 12.18
C ASN A 28 7.53 -4.92 11.99
N ARG A 29 7.87 -6.01 12.66
CA ARG A 29 7.17 -7.29 12.49
C ARG A 29 5.76 -7.32 13.09
N GLY A 30 5.33 -6.28 13.78
CA GLY A 30 3.97 -6.14 14.30
C GLY A 30 3.49 -7.36 15.11
N LEU A 31 4.39 -8.07 15.79
CA LEU A 31 4.09 -9.31 16.49
C LEU A 31 2.98 -9.10 17.51
N VAL A 32 1.92 -9.91 17.43
CA VAL A 32 0.82 -9.96 18.38
C VAL A 32 0.82 -11.31 19.09
N ALA A 33 0.53 -11.30 20.39
CA ALA A 33 0.38 -12.49 21.22
C ALA A 33 -0.93 -12.40 21.99
N VAL A 34 -1.87 -13.29 21.73
CA VAL A 34 -3.21 -13.29 22.34
C VAL A 34 -3.46 -14.59 23.09
N LYS A 35 -3.92 -14.48 24.34
CA LYS A 35 -4.34 -15.64 25.12
C LYS A 35 -5.58 -16.29 24.53
N THR A 36 -5.53 -17.60 24.30
CA THR A 36 -6.65 -18.42 23.85
C THR A 36 -6.89 -19.58 24.83
N THR A 37 -7.93 -20.37 24.59
CA THR A 37 -8.19 -21.61 25.36
C THR A 37 -7.10 -22.66 25.19
N ASN A 38 -6.37 -22.64 24.05
CA ASN A 38 -5.37 -23.63 23.66
C ASN A 38 -3.91 -23.16 23.89
N GLY A 39 -3.70 -22.04 24.59
CA GLY A 39 -2.38 -21.45 24.80
C GLY A 39 -2.32 -19.98 24.40
N VAL A 40 -1.29 -19.59 23.68
CA VAL A 40 -1.12 -18.22 23.14
C VAL A 40 -1.06 -18.29 21.62
N PHE A 41 -1.99 -17.62 20.97
CA PHE A 41 -1.94 -17.41 19.53
C PHE A 41 -1.00 -16.24 19.20
N LEU A 42 -0.18 -16.41 18.19
CA LEU A 42 0.82 -15.47 17.73
C LEU A 42 0.65 -15.25 16.24
N SER A 43 0.75 -14.00 15.80
CA SER A 43 0.83 -13.64 14.38
C SER A 43 1.82 -12.49 14.20
N TRP A 44 2.48 -12.43 13.03
CA TRP A 44 3.48 -11.42 12.74
C TRP A 44 3.52 -11.07 11.25
N ARG A 45 4.03 -9.89 10.96
CA ARG A 45 4.05 -9.30 9.63
C ARG A 45 5.13 -9.91 8.75
N VAL A 46 4.76 -10.19 7.50
CA VAL A 46 5.66 -10.41 6.38
C VAL A 46 5.69 -9.11 5.57
N LEU A 47 6.85 -8.55 5.30
CA LEU A 47 6.96 -7.30 4.52
C LEU A 47 6.85 -7.58 3.02
N GLY A 48 6.38 -6.64 2.24
CA GLY A 48 6.30 -6.74 0.77
C GLY A 48 7.67 -6.99 0.11
N THR A 49 8.75 -6.64 0.79
CA THR A 49 10.14 -6.87 0.35
C THR A 49 10.76 -8.17 0.85
N ASP A 50 10.08 -8.96 1.70
CA ASP A 50 10.62 -10.18 2.30
C ASP A 50 10.65 -11.33 1.30
N GLY A 51 10.58 -11.44 0.20
CA GLY A 51 10.64 -12.58 -0.72
C GLY A 51 10.26 -13.95 -0.10
N ASN A 52 10.10 -14.94 -0.95
CA ASN A 52 9.69 -16.30 -0.56
C ASN A 52 10.79 -17.10 0.21
N THR A 53 11.97 -16.53 0.39
CA THR A 53 13.11 -17.16 1.08
C THR A 53 13.31 -16.65 2.50
N THR A 54 12.63 -15.56 2.90
CA THR A 54 12.69 -15.04 4.27
C THR A 54 11.92 -15.96 5.21
N GLY A 55 12.64 -16.63 6.11
CA GLY A 55 12.08 -17.44 7.20
C GLY A 55 11.92 -16.62 8.48
N PHE A 56 11.40 -17.27 9.53
CA PHE A 56 11.26 -16.64 10.83
C PHE A 56 11.63 -17.62 11.96
N ASN A 57 12.25 -17.10 13.02
CA ASN A 57 12.42 -17.82 14.27
C ASN A 57 11.62 -17.13 15.37
N LEU A 58 10.78 -17.91 16.06
CA LEU A 58 9.92 -17.44 17.15
C LEU A 58 10.52 -17.80 18.50
N TYR A 59 10.49 -16.85 19.41
CA TYR A 59 11.06 -16.96 20.75
C TYR A 59 9.99 -16.71 21.80
N ARG A 60 10.03 -17.49 22.90
CA ARG A 60 9.29 -17.26 24.13
C ARG A 60 10.30 -17.11 25.26
N ASP A 61 10.22 -16.01 26.01
CA ASP A 61 11.09 -15.71 27.16
C ASP A 61 12.60 -15.82 26.84
N GLY A 62 12.96 -15.48 25.57
CA GLY A 62 14.33 -15.55 25.05
C GLY A 62 14.76 -16.91 24.50
N GLU A 63 13.95 -17.96 24.65
CA GLU A 63 14.23 -19.30 24.11
C GLU A 63 13.49 -19.52 22.78
N LYS A 64 14.19 -20.05 21.78
CA LYS A 64 13.59 -20.36 20.48
C LYS A 64 12.61 -21.53 20.60
N ILE A 65 11.34 -21.31 20.22
CA ILE A 65 10.28 -22.30 20.31
C ILE A 65 9.85 -22.87 18.96
N ALA A 66 10.05 -22.13 17.87
CA ALA A 66 9.68 -22.55 16.52
C ALA A 66 10.54 -21.88 15.45
N SER A 67 10.62 -22.49 14.26
CA SER A 67 11.24 -21.93 13.06
C SER A 67 10.31 -22.14 11.88
N PHE A 68 10.20 -21.13 11.01
CA PHE A 68 9.34 -21.10 9.85
C PHE A 68 10.16 -20.83 8.59
N THR A 69 9.87 -21.58 7.53
CA THR A 69 10.44 -21.34 6.20
C THR A 69 9.70 -20.23 5.48
N GLY A 70 10.28 -19.75 4.37
CA GLY A 70 9.65 -18.72 3.53
C GLY A 70 8.34 -19.10 2.85
N SER A 71 7.86 -20.34 2.97
CA SER A 71 6.58 -20.81 2.43
C SER A 71 5.48 -20.98 3.48
N GLN A 72 5.80 -20.85 4.77
CA GLN A 72 4.84 -21.06 5.85
C GLN A 72 4.18 -19.74 6.26
N ALA A 73 2.90 -19.84 6.64
CA ALA A 73 2.15 -18.71 7.17
C ALA A 73 2.81 -18.11 8.43
N SER A 74 2.58 -16.83 8.67
CA SER A 74 3.17 -16.06 9.76
C SER A 74 2.29 -16.05 11.02
N ASN A 75 1.81 -17.22 11.43
CA ASN A 75 1.07 -17.40 12.68
C ASN A 75 1.43 -18.72 13.36
N TYR A 76 1.19 -18.79 14.68
CA TYR A 76 1.51 -19.98 15.49
C TYR A 76 0.71 -20.01 16.78
N THR A 77 0.29 -21.20 17.22
CA THR A 77 -0.31 -21.39 18.56
C THR A 77 0.70 -22.08 19.49
N ASP A 78 1.22 -21.33 20.45
CA ASP A 78 2.08 -21.89 21.49
C ASP A 78 1.24 -22.48 22.62
N THR A 79 1.06 -23.79 22.60
CA THR A 79 0.28 -24.54 23.62
C THR A 79 0.92 -24.54 25.01
N LYS A 80 2.19 -24.14 25.13
CA LYS A 80 2.90 -24.01 26.41
C LYS A 80 2.99 -22.54 26.87
N GLY A 81 2.51 -21.61 26.09
CA GLY A 81 2.50 -20.19 26.41
C GLY A 81 1.54 -19.86 27.54
N THR A 82 1.88 -18.87 28.33
CA THR A 82 1.10 -18.39 29.48
C THR A 82 0.85 -16.89 29.37
N ALA A 83 -0.05 -16.33 30.17
CA ALA A 83 -0.32 -14.89 30.19
C ALA A 83 0.89 -14.05 30.62
N SER A 84 1.92 -14.63 31.25
CA SER A 84 3.15 -13.94 31.65
C SER A 84 4.29 -14.08 30.65
N SER A 85 4.15 -14.90 29.62
CA SER A 85 5.17 -15.13 28.61
C SER A 85 5.44 -13.84 27.81
N LYS A 86 6.66 -13.70 27.32
CA LYS A 86 7.11 -12.65 26.41
C LYS A 86 7.53 -13.28 25.09
N TYR A 87 7.14 -12.67 23.98
CA TYR A 87 7.43 -13.22 22.66
C TYR A 87 8.20 -12.24 21.80
N SER A 88 9.11 -12.74 20.98
CA SER A 88 9.75 -12.00 19.91
C SER A 88 9.90 -12.88 18.68
N VAL A 89 9.93 -12.27 17.50
CA VAL A 89 10.16 -12.92 16.22
C VAL A 89 11.38 -12.31 15.55
N LYS A 90 12.20 -13.15 14.92
CA LYS A 90 13.36 -12.74 14.14
C LYS A 90 13.21 -13.23 12.71
N ALA A 91 13.34 -12.35 11.74
CA ALA A 91 13.46 -12.75 10.36
C ALA A 91 14.77 -13.51 10.12
N VAL A 92 14.75 -14.48 9.21
CA VAL A 92 15.93 -15.25 8.77
C VAL A 92 16.12 -15.01 7.28
N VAL A 93 17.11 -14.21 6.93
CA VAL A 93 17.43 -13.81 5.56
C VAL A 93 18.77 -14.43 5.16
N GLY A 94 18.83 -15.16 4.06
CA GLY A 94 20.05 -15.84 3.62
C GLY A 94 20.62 -16.84 4.65
N GLY A 95 19.76 -17.40 5.53
CA GLY A 95 20.15 -18.32 6.58
C GLY A 95 20.65 -17.64 7.87
N LYS A 96 20.66 -16.31 7.93
CA LYS A 96 21.08 -15.53 9.09
C LYS A 96 19.88 -14.90 9.80
N GLU A 97 19.83 -14.96 11.14
CA GLU A 97 18.85 -14.24 11.94
C GLU A 97 19.13 -12.74 11.95
N MET A 98 18.11 -11.96 11.72
CA MET A 98 18.11 -10.51 11.88
C MET A 98 17.82 -10.13 13.34
N ALA A 99 18.00 -8.85 13.68
CA ALA A 99 17.56 -8.33 14.96
C ALA A 99 16.06 -8.58 15.18
N ALA A 100 15.65 -8.78 16.42
CA ALA A 100 14.24 -8.83 16.78
C ALA A 100 13.77 -7.43 17.16
N ASP A 101 12.49 -7.14 16.89
CA ASP A 101 11.80 -6.05 17.53
C ASP A 101 11.68 -6.30 19.04
N ALA A 102 11.23 -5.31 19.79
CA ALA A 102 10.99 -5.45 21.22
C ALA A 102 10.03 -6.61 21.53
N ALA A 103 10.31 -7.38 22.57
CA ALA A 103 9.47 -8.51 22.95
C ALA A 103 8.10 -8.03 23.43
N VAL A 104 7.04 -8.65 22.91
CA VAL A 104 5.64 -8.31 23.24
C VAL A 104 5.09 -9.13 24.40
N SER A 105 4.14 -8.55 25.13
CA SER A 105 3.36 -9.21 26.19
C SER A 105 2.11 -9.84 25.62
N VAL A 106 1.62 -10.87 26.30
CA VAL A 106 0.36 -11.54 25.92
C VAL A 106 -0.85 -10.66 26.27
N TRP A 107 -1.70 -10.41 25.30
CA TRP A 107 -3.01 -9.79 25.50
C TRP A 107 -3.95 -10.80 26.20
N SER A 108 -4.61 -10.35 27.25
CA SER A 108 -5.56 -11.20 27.99
C SER A 108 -6.89 -11.42 27.27
N ASN A 109 -7.23 -10.55 26.33
CA ASN A 109 -8.43 -10.60 25.49
C ASN A 109 -8.04 -10.56 24.00
N GLN A 110 -8.98 -10.88 23.13
CA GLN A 110 -8.80 -10.75 21.68
C GLN A 110 -8.82 -9.28 21.21
N TYR A 111 -8.42 -8.38 22.08
CA TYR A 111 -8.21 -6.96 21.80
C TYR A 111 -7.21 -6.35 22.76
N LEU A 112 -6.53 -5.32 22.27
CA LEU A 112 -5.73 -4.42 23.08
C LEU A 112 -6.58 -3.21 23.49
N THR A 113 -6.49 -2.81 24.76
CA THR A 113 -7.10 -1.57 25.23
C THR A 113 -6.09 -0.44 25.18
N VAL A 114 -6.41 0.62 24.43
CA VAL A 114 -5.66 1.88 24.42
C VAL A 114 -6.39 2.90 25.28
N ASN A 115 -5.74 3.34 26.37
CA ASN A 115 -6.32 4.37 27.24
C ASN A 115 -6.04 5.76 26.65
N LEU A 116 -7.06 6.61 26.62
CA LEU A 116 -7.04 7.93 26.01
C LEU A 116 -7.14 9.04 27.07
N ASP A 117 -6.53 10.17 26.79
CA ASP A 117 -6.69 11.42 27.54
C ASP A 117 -7.85 12.22 26.94
N ARG A 118 -9.09 11.94 27.39
CA ARG A 118 -10.30 12.57 26.86
C ARG A 118 -10.26 14.08 27.05
N PRO A 119 -10.49 14.89 25.99
CA PRO A 119 -10.57 16.33 26.12
C PRO A 119 -11.71 16.77 27.08
N ASN A 120 -11.51 17.87 27.78
CA ASN A 120 -12.58 18.47 28.55
C ASN A 120 -13.70 18.99 27.64
N GLY A 121 -14.93 18.61 27.92
CA GLY A 121 -16.12 19.14 27.22
C GLY A 121 -16.41 20.59 27.58
N GLY A 122 -17.45 21.14 26.97
CA GLY A 122 -18.05 22.41 27.35
C GLY A 122 -19.17 22.22 28.35
N SER A 123 -19.93 23.29 28.58
CA SER A 123 -21.11 23.26 29.47
C SER A 123 -22.24 22.38 28.91
N ASP A 124 -22.29 22.20 27.61
CA ASP A 124 -23.39 21.56 26.86
C ASP A 124 -22.94 20.39 25.97
N TYR A 125 -21.66 20.00 26.00
CA TYR A 125 -21.15 18.88 25.24
C TYR A 125 -20.01 18.16 25.95
N THR A 126 -19.80 16.91 25.53
CA THR A 126 -18.65 16.06 25.88
C THR A 126 -18.01 15.57 24.61
N TYR A 127 -16.83 14.90 24.68
CA TYR A 127 -16.16 14.32 23.55
C TYR A 127 -16.29 12.80 23.52
N SER A 128 -16.33 12.24 22.32
CA SER A 128 -16.17 10.80 22.07
C SER A 128 -15.07 10.59 21.04
N PRO A 129 -14.31 9.47 21.13
CA PRO A 129 -13.39 9.08 20.06
C PRO A 129 -14.16 8.88 18.75
N ASN A 130 -13.59 9.32 17.63
CA ASN A 130 -14.21 9.20 16.30
C ASN A 130 -13.19 8.62 15.31
N ASP A 131 -13.20 9.06 14.05
CA ASP A 131 -12.36 8.52 12.98
C ASP A 131 -10.87 8.62 13.32
N ILE A 132 -10.09 7.62 12.86
CA ILE A 132 -8.66 7.52 13.04
C ILE A 132 -7.99 7.48 11.66
N ALA A 133 -6.84 8.14 11.53
CA ALA A 133 -5.86 7.92 10.49
C ALA A 133 -4.61 7.27 11.10
N VAL A 134 -3.84 6.52 10.33
CA VAL A 134 -2.65 5.81 10.81
C VAL A 134 -1.42 6.13 9.97
N GLY A 135 -0.26 6.18 10.61
CA GLY A 135 1.05 6.34 9.98
C GLY A 135 2.16 6.16 11.01
N ASP A 136 3.34 5.76 10.59
CA ASP A 136 4.53 5.69 11.43
C ASP A 136 5.13 7.10 11.55
N VAL A 137 4.79 7.82 12.64
CA VAL A 137 5.19 9.22 12.79
C VAL A 137 6.56 9.41 13.46
N ASP A 138 7.11 8.38 14.09
CA ASP A 138 8.43 8.48 14.73
C ASP A 138 9.50 7.54 14.15
N GLY A 139 9.15 6.75 13.13
CA GLY A 139 10.07 5.92 12.37
C GLY A 139 10.45 4.61 13.06
N ASP A 140 9.63 4.11 14.01
CA ASP A 140 9.89 2.86 14.71
C ASP A 140 9.23 1.63 14.06
N GLY A 141 8.51 1.84 12.94
CA GLY A 141 7.82 0.81 12.18
C GLY A 141 6.50 0.35 12.76
N GLU A 142 5.98 1.02 13.79
CA GLU A 142 4.64 0.82 14.34
C GLU A 142 3.75 1.99 13.92
N PHE A 143 2.51 1.71 13.54
CA PHE A 143 1.57 2.77 13.22
C PHE A 143 1.08 3.48 14.48
N GLU A 144 1.18 4.82 14.50
CA GLU A 144 0.49 5.66 15.48
C GLU A 144 -0.95 5.92 15.04
N LEU A 145 -1.80 6.17 16.03
CA LEU A 145 -3.23 6.45 15.90
C LEU A 145 -3.47 7.96 15.99
N ILE A 146 -3.80 8.59 14.87
CA ILE A 146 -4.19 10.00 14.82
C ILE A 146 -5.71 10.06 14.94
N LEU A 147 -6.18 10.33 16.14
CA LEU A 147 -7.57 10.25 16.55
C LEU A 147 -8.25 11.61 16.51
N LYS A 148 -9.35 11.71 15.79
CA LYS A 148 -10.28 12.84 15.85
C LYS A 148 -11.27 12.65 17.00
N TRP A 149 -11.40 13.66 17.87
CA TRP A 149 -12.42 13.71 18.89
C TRP A 149 -13.64 14.47 18.39
N ASP A 150 -14.83 13.84 18.48
CA ASP A 150 -16.09 14.44 18.09
C ASP A 150 -16.85 14.98 19.31
N PRO A 151 -17.18 16.29 19.36
CA PRO A 151 -18.02 16.85 20.43
C PRO A 151 -19.46 16.39 20.20
N SER A 152 -20.17 16.03 21.29
CA SER A 152 -21.55 15.51 21.23
C SER A 152 -22.58 16.50 20.64
N ASN A 153 -22.21 17.78 20.50
CA ASN A 153 -22.98 18.80 19.81
C ASN A 153 -22.54 19.07 18.37
N SER A 154 -21.74 18.16 17.78
CA SER A 154 -21.38 18.18 16.35
C SER A 154 -22.61 18.22 15.45
N LYS A 155 -22.47 18.74 14.24
CA LYS A 155 -23.59 19.00 13.32
C LYS A 155 -23.28 18.51 11.92
N ASP A 156 -24.27 17.90 11.29
CA ASP A 156 -24.25 17.75 9.84
C ASP A 156 -24.23 19.13 9.16
N ASN A 157 -23.71 19.21 7.96
CA ASN A 157 -23.63 20.45 7.19
C ASN A 157 -24.98 21.11 6.92
N SER A 158 -26.06 20.32 6.85
CA SER A 158 -27.44 20.81 6.70
C SER A 158 -28.03 21.40 7.98
N GLN A 159 -27.44 21.15 9.17
CA GLN A 159 -28.00 21.49 10.47
C GLN A 159 -27.39 22.77 11.05
N LYS A 160 -28.21 23.60 11.69
CA LYS A 160 -27.77 24.78 12.42
C LYS A 160 -27.21 24.41 13.79
N GLY A 161 -26.35 25.27 14.33
CA GLY A 161 -25.83 25.19 15.69
C GLY A 161 -24.31 25.40 15.75
N LYS A 162 -23.86 26.06 16.82
CA LYS A 162 -22.43 26.10 17.15
C LYS A 162 -22.00 24.73 17.67
N THR A 163 -20.77 24.35 17.43
CA THR A 163 -20.17 23.07 17.88
C THR A 163 -19.02 23.36 18.84
N GLY A 164 -18.64 22.38 19.63
CA GLY A 164 -17.32 22.33 20.25
C GLY A 164 -16.21 22.30 19.20
N ASN A 165 -14.96 22.53 19.62
CA ASN A 165 -13.81 22.49 18.76
C ASN A 165 -13.55 21.03 18.31
N VAL A 166 -12.99 20.84 17.12
CA VAL A 166 -12.40 19.56 16.73
C VAL A 166 -11.03 19.45 17.38
N ILE A 167 -10.82 18.38 18.14
CA ILE A 167 -9.54 18.06 18.76
C ILE A 167 -8.96 16.84 18.05
N ILE A 168 -7.65 16.87 17.79
CA ILE A 168 -6.93 15.75 17.19
C ILE A 168 -5.77 15.39 18.09
N ASP A 169 -5.68 14.10 18.45
CA ASP A 169 -4.61 13.55 19.27
C ASP A 169 -3.82 12.52 18.49
N CYS A 170 -2.54 12.38 18.77
CA CYS A 170 -1.71 11.28 18.33
C CYS A 170 -1.36 10.37 19.51
N TYR A 171 -1.55 9.07 19.33
CA TYR A 171 -1.24 8.05 20.32
C TYR A 171 -0.41 6.92 19.71
N LYS A 172 0.58 6.44 20.46
CA LYS A 172 1.11 5.09 20.24
C LYS A 172 0.08 4.03 20.64
N ILE A 173 0.15 2.84 20.06
CA ILE A 173 -0.79 1.75 20.41
C ILE A 173 -0.71 1.33 21.89
N ASN A 174 0.38 1.62 22.58
CA ASN A 174 0.51 1.38 24.02
C ASN A 174 -0.22 2.44 24.88
N GLY A 175 -0.89 3.42 24.29
CA GLY A 175 -1.65 4.49 24.95
C GLY A 175 -0.84 5.74 25.30
N LYS A 176 0.45 5.80 24.94
CA LYS A 176 1.25 7.03 25.11
C LYS A 176 0.77 8.10 24.14
N LYS A 177 0.20 9.20 24.68
CA LYS A 177 -0.12 10.37 23.86
C LYS A 177 1.16 11.11 23.50
N LEU A 178 1.35 11.39 22.21
CA LEU A 178 2.45 12.18 21.70
C LEU A 178 2.13 13.68 21.70
N TRP A 179 0.96 14.06 21.16
CA TRP A 179 0.53 15.45 21.09
C TRP A 179 -0.99 15.60 21.00
N ARG A 180 -1.45 16.84 21.13
CA ARG A 180 -2.84 17.27 20.92
C ARG A 180 -2.87 18.56 20.11
N ILE A 181 -3.65 18.61 19.05
CA ILE A 181 -3.95 19.78 18.23
C ILE A 181 -5.39 20.19 18.49
N ASP A 182 -5.62 21.48 18.76
CA ASP A 182 -6.96 22.08 18.86
C ASP A 182 -7.22 22.93 17.61
N LEU A 183 -8.16 22.51 16.76
CA LEU A 183 -8.46 23.23 15.52
C LEU A 183 -9.20 24.56 15.73
N GLY A 184 -9.66 24.83 16.96
CA GLY A 184 -10.29 26.11 17.35
C GLY A 184 -11.72 26.26 16.84
N VAL A 185 -12.32 27.39 17.21
CA VAL A 185 -13.74 27.68 16.96
C VAL A 185 -14.09 27.86 15.47
N ASN A 186 -13.10 28.14 14.63
CA ASN A 186 -13.28 28.39 13.19
C ASN A 186 -13.14 27.15 12.31
N ILE A 187 -13.07 25.97 12.90
CA ILE A 187 -13.30 24.68 12.25
C ILE A 187 -14.54 24.06 12.90
N ARG A 188 -15.62 23.90 12.13
CA ARG A 188 -16.87 23.34 12.64
C ARG A 188 -16.75 21.82 12.80
N ALA A 189 -17.28 21.26 13.88
CA ALA A 189 -17.28 19.81 14.08
C ALA A 189 -18.49 19.15 13.39
N GLY A 190 -18.23 18.00 12.78
CA GLY A 190 -19.19 17.17 12.08
C GLY A 190 -18.49 16.30 11.06
N ALA A 191 -19.18 15.28 10.58
CA ALA A 191 -18.59 14.21 9.80
C ALA A 191 -17.93 14.65 8.47
N HIS A 192 -18.35 15.77 7.87
CA HIS A 192 -17.86 16.22 6.55
C HIS A 192 -16.88 17.39 6.61
N TYR A 193 -16.54 17.92 7.79
CA TYR A 193 -15.77 19.17 7.91
C TYR A 193 -14.26 18.98 7.98
N THR A 194 -13.80 17.86 8.52
CA THR A 194 -12.38 17.66 8.85
C THR A 194 -11.93 16.30 8.37
N GLN A 195 -11.31 16.28 7.20
CA GLN A 195 -10.54 15.16 6.68
C GLN A 195 -9.07 15.44 6.94
N MET A 196 -8.33 14.40 7.32
CA MET A 196 -6.94 14.46 7.71
C MET A 196 -6.13 13.43 6.97
N LEU A 197 -4.90 13.78 6.63
CA LEU A 197 -3.98 12.91 5.90
C LEU A 197 -2.71 12.69 6.73
N VAL A 198 -2.21 11.47 6.68
CA VAL A 198 -0.95 11.03 7.31
C VAL A 198 -0.14 10.28 6.26
N GLY A 199 1.14 10.59 6.16
CA GLY A 199 2.04 9.94 5.22
C GLY A 199 3.44 10.54 5.29
N ASP A 200 4.43 9.78 4.88
CA ASP A 200 5.80 10.24 4.72
C ASP A 200 5.93 10.97 3.36
N TYR A 201 5.69 12.27 3.37
CA TYR A 201 5.64 13.08 2.14
C TYR A 201 7.00 13.56 1.67
N ASP A 202 8.03 13.59 2.52
CA ASP A 202 9.39 13.98 2.15
C ASP A 202 10.37 12.82 2.06
N SER A 203 9.91 11.61 2.39
CA SER A 203 10.69 10.36 2.32
C SER A 203 11.84 10.32 3.35
N ASP A 204 11.62 10.87 4.55
CA ASP A 204 12.58 10.79 5.64
C ASP A 204 12.39 9.57 6.56
N GLY A 205 11.33 8.77 6.32
CA GLY A 205 10.97 7.58 7.07
C GLY A 205 10.05 7.87 8.26
N LYS A 206 9.49 9.08 8.36
CA LYS A 206 8.51 9.48 9.38
C LYS A 206 7.33 10.17 8.73
N ALA A 207 6.13 9.78 9.10
CA ALA A 207 4.94 10.37 8.53
C ALA A 207 4.64 11.76 9.10
N GLU A 208 4.27 12.70 8.23
CA GLU A 208 3.69 13.99 8.60
C GLU A 208 2.18 13.88 8.74
N PHE A 209 1.61 14.90 9.39
CA PHE A 209 0.18 15.09 9.53
C PHE A 209 -0.29 16.36 8.83
N ALA A 210 -1.30 16.27 7.96
CA ALA A 210 -1.86 17.39 7.22
C ALA A 210 -3.37 17.51 7.41
N VAL A 211 -3.86 18.72 7.67
CA VAL A 211 -5.28 19.00 7.89
C VAL A 211 -5.64 20.44 7.56
N LYS A 212 -6.90 20.68 7.20
CA LYS A 212 -7.47 22.03 7.07
C LYS A 212 -7.51 22.72 8.43
N THR A 213 -7.00 23.95 8.50
CA THR A 213 -6.90 24.79 9.70
C THR A 213 -7.49 26.18 9.46
N ALA A 214 -7.60 26.97 10.53
CA ALA A 214 -8.17 28.33 10.50
C ALA A 214 -7.63 29.17 11.66
N PRO A 215 -7.92 30.50 11.75
CA PRO A 215 -7.62 31.29 12.93
C PRO A 215 -8.17 30.66 14.21
N GLY A 216 -7.35 30.57 15.24
CA GLY A 216 -7.67 29.91 16.51
C GLY A 216 -7.11 28.49 16.64
N THR A 217 -6.57 27.90 15.57
CA THR A 217 -5.89 26.58 15.62
C THR A 217 -4.61 26.70 16.45
N LYS A 218 -4.40 25.70 17.33
CA LYS A 218 -3.17 25.51 18.12
C LYS A 218 -2.51 24.20 17.74
N ASP A 219 -1.21 24.25 17.55
CA ASP A 219 -0.37 23.08 17.25
C ASP A 219 -0.17 22.16 18.45
N GLY A 220 0.58 21.06 18.26
CA GLY A 220 0.89 20.07 19.29
C GLY A 220 1.70 20.61 20.47
N SER A 221 2.33 21.78 20.33
CA SER A 221 3.01 22.51 21.40
C SER A 221 2.08 23.50 22.13
N GLY A 222 0.81 23.62 21.74
CA GLY A 222 -0.17 24.55 22.29
C GLY A 222 -0.06 25.99 21.77
N ASN A 223 0.78 26.24 20.75
CA ASN A 223 0.97 27.55 20.15
C ASN A 223 -0.03 27.76 19.01
N TYR A 224 -0.49 29.02 18.84
CA TYR A 224 -1.23 29.37 17.63
C TYR A 224 -0.33 29.26 16.38
N LEU A 225 -0.93 28.87 15.26
CA LEU A 225 -0.22 28.83 13.98
C LEU A 225 0.35 30.20 13.62
N SER A 226 1.57 30.23 13.11
CA SER A 226 2.32 31.46 12.91
C SER A 226 3.16 31.50 11.63
N LEU A 227 3.18 30.40 10.87
CA LEU A 227 3.95 30.31 9.63
C LEU A 227 3.10 30.64 8.40
N GLY A 228 3.76 30.97 7.30
CA GLY A 228 3.13 31.21 6.00
C GLY A 228 1.90 32.10 6.06
N SER A 229 0.77 31.62 5.58
CA SER A 229 -0.52 32.34 5.53
C SER A 229 -1.12 32.65 6.91
N ALA A 230 -0.71 31.95 7.98
CA ALA A 230 -1.17 32.23 9.34
C ALA A 230 -0.42 33.41 10.00
N LYS A 231 0.70 33.85 9.44
CA LYS A 231 1.56 34.87 10.02
C LYS A 231 0.81 36.19 10.25
N GLY A 232 0.86 36.69 11.50
CA GLY A 232 0.25 37.96 11.88
C GLY A 232 -1.27 37.96 11.98
N THR A 233 -1.91 36.79 11.95
CA THR A 233 -3.35 36.63 12.06
C THR A 233 -3.84 36.91 13.51
N ASP A 234 -5.00 37.53 13.63
CA ASP A 234 -5.72 37.63 14.88
C ASP A 234 -6.51 36.35 15.20
N HIS A 235 -5.94 35.49 16.04
CA HIS A 235 -6.49 34.20 16.41
C HIS A 235 -7.68 34.29 17.38
N SER A 236 -8.03 35.48 17.90
CA SER A 236 -9.17 35.67 18.78
C SER A 236 -10.50 35.84 18.05
N LYS A 237 -10.48 36.04 16.73
CA LYS A 237 -11.66 36.22 15.88
C LYS A 237 -12.52 34.97 15.78
N ASP A 238 -13.82 35.12 16.05
CA ASP A 238 -14.84 34.08 15.81
C ASP A 238 -15.60 34.44 14.51
N TYR A 239 -15.42 33.60 13.48
CA TYR A 239 -16.08 33.76 12.19
C TYR A 239 -17.40 32.99 12.07
N ARG A 240 -17.87 32.35 13.14
CA ARG A 240 -19.18 31.66 13.15
C ARG A 240 -20.31 32.67 13.07
N ASN A 241 -21.23 32.48 12.15
CA ASN A 241 -22.46 33.28 12.11
C ASN A 241 -23.44 32.83 13.21
N SER A 242 -24.60 33.48 13.31
CA SER A 242 -25.65 33.18 14.31
C SER A 242 -26.17 31.75 14.26
N ASN A 243 -26.09 31.10 13.10
CA ASN A 243 -26.48 29.70 12.86
C ASN A 243 -25.31 28.68 13.06
N GLY A 244 -24.13 29.16 13.45
CA GLY A 244 -22.95 28.31 13.68
C GLY A 244 -22.16 27.93 12.44
N TYR A 245 -22.52 28.41 11.24
CA TYR A 245 -21.75 28.18 10.02
C TYR A 245 -20.58 29.16 9.90
N ILE A 246 -19.52 28.73 9.23
CA ILE A 246 -18.30 29.53 9.01
C ILE A 246 -18.21 29.82 7.52
N LEU A 247 -18.83 30.93 7.09
CA LEU A 247 -18.95 31.29 5.67
C LEU A 247 -18.00 32.40 5.25
N THR A 248 -17.18 32.89 6.15
CA THR A 248 -16.17 33.94 5.95
C THR A 248 -14.92 33.64 6.77
N GLY A 249 -13.87 34.41 6.57
CA GLY A 249 -12.59 34.25 7.29
C GLY A 249 -11.58 33.40 6.53
N PRO A 250 -10.31 33.43 6.97
CA PRO A 250 -9.25 32.64 6.40
C PRO A 250 -9.46 31.15 6.57
N GLU A 251 -8.99 30.40 5.60
CA GLU A 251 -8.90 28.93 5.62
C GLU A 251 -7.49 28.57 5.17
N TRP A 252 -6.85 27.65 5.87
CA TRP A 252 -5.50 27.22 5.59
C TRP A 252 -5.42 25.69 5.47
N LEU A 253 -4.37 25.21 4.77
CA LEU A 253 -3.83 23.89 4.89
C LEU A 253 -2.53 23.98 5.68
N THR A 254 -2.43 23.21 6.74
CA THR A 254 -1.21 23.12 7.56
C THR A 254 -0.67 21.70 7.55
N ILE A 255 0.64 21.58 7.34
CA ILE A 255 1.39 20.35 7.59
C ILE A 255 2.11 20.47 8.94
N PHE A 256 2.01 19.40 9.73
CA PHE A 256 2.58 19.28 11.07
C PHE A 256 3.59 18.14 11.09
N ASN A 257 4.64 18.29 11.87
CA ASN A 257 5.56 17.20 12.19
C ASN A 257 4.79 16.08 12.92
N GLY A 258 4.84 14.87 12.38
CA GLY A 258 4.05 13.75 12.89
C GLY A 258 4.38 13.34 14.32
N GLU A 259 5.67 13.38 14.70
CA GLU A 259 6.13 12.99 16.03
C GLU A 259 5.73 13.99 17.13
N THR A 260 5.68 15.28 16.81
CA THR A 260 5.51 16.37 17.81
C THR A 260 4.21 17.16 17.67
N GLY A 261 3.50 17.03 16.56
CA GLY A 261 2.34 17.86 16.21
C GLY A 261 2.65 19.34 15.98
N LYS A 262 3.94 19.71 15.87
CA LYS A 262 4.35 21.10 15.69
C LYS A 262 4.12 21.56 14.25
N GLU A 263 3.63 22.81 14.09
CA GLU A 263 3.50 23.46 12.78
C GLU A 263 4.82 23.43 12.00
N MET A 264 4.80 22.92 10.74
CA MET A 264 5.95 22.94 9.82
C MET A 264 5.73 23.97 8.71
N ALA A 265 4.56 23.99 8.08
CA ALA A 265 4.20 24.99 7.08
C ALA A 265 2.68 25.17 7.02
N THR A 266 2.24 26.41 6.69
CA THR A 266 0.84 26.76 6.50
C THR A 266 0.68 27.60 5.24
N VAL A 267 -0.23 27.17 4.33
CA VAL A 267 -0.59 27.87 3.10
C VAL A 267 -2.09 28.16 3.07
N ASP A 268 -2.54 29.05 2.20
CA ASP A 268 -3.97 29.26 1.96
C ASP A 268 -4.62 27.96 1.49
N TYR A 269 -5.79 27.62 2.05
CA TYR A 269 -6.50 26.42 1.64
C TYR A 269 -7.08 26.57 0.24
N ASN A 270 -6.61 25.79 -0.66
CA ASN A 270 -7.21 25.61 -1.98
C ASN A 270 -7.70 24.15 -2.08
N PRO A 271 -8.94 23.89 -2.43
CA PRO A 271 -9.98 24.75 -3.01
C PRO A 271 -10.58 25.76 -2.02
N GLY A 272 -10.37 27.04 -2.28
CA GLY A 272 -10.93 28.12 -1.45
C GLY A 272 -12.47 28.17 -1.50
N ARG A 273 -13.10 28.67 -0.41
CA ARG A 273 -14.57 28.82 -0.31
C ARG A 273 -15.14 29.67 -1.43
N GLY A 274 -14.54 30.80 -1.73
CA GLY A 274 -15.04 31.76 -2.70
C GLY A 274 -16.49 32.18 -2.40
N THR A 275 -17.33 32.28 -3.45
CA THR A 275 -18.74 32.58 -3.31
C THR A 275 -19.53 31.34 -2.90
N VAL A 276 -20.06 31.30 -1.67
CA VAL A 276 -20.77 30.15 -1.08
C VAL A 276 -21.86 29.61 -2.04
N LYS A 277 -22.66 30.51 -2.64
CA LYS A 277 -23.73 30.12 -3.55
C LYS A 277 -23.27 29.35 -4.79
N SER A 278 -22.00 29.50 -5.21
CA SER A 278 -21.47 28.78 -6.35
C SER A 278 -21.29 27.26 -6.11
N TRP A 279 -21.46 26.82 -4.87
CA TRP A 279 -21.39 25.42 -4.47
C TRP A 279 -22.76 24.71 -4.39
N GLY A 280 -23.87 25.43 -4.76
CA GLY A 280 -25.20 24.85 -4.85
C GLY A 280 -26.21 25.35 -3.80
N ASP A 281 -25.75 25.97 -2.70
CA ASP A 281 -26.61 26.63 -1.72
C ASP A 281 -25.94 27.88 -1.14
N SER A 282 -26.68 28.66 -0.33
CA SER A 282 -26.17 29.91 0.24
C SER A 282 -25.96 29.86 1.75
N TYR A 283 -26.21 28.69 2.40
CA TYR A 283 -26.16 28.59 3.86
C TYR A 283 -25.01 27.71 4.38
N GLY A 284 -24.26 27.04 3.51
CA GLY A 284 -23.04 26.36 3.88
C GLY A 284 -23.10 24.82 3.89
N ASN A 285 -24.19 24.21 3.42
CA ASN A 285 -24.28 22.75 3.33
C ASN A 285 -23.32 22.17 2.26
N ARG A 286 -23.32 22.74 1.06
CA ARG A 286 -22.56 22.20 -0.09
C ARG A 286 -21.10 22.65 -0.10
N VAL A 287 -20.80 23.87 0.35
CA VAL A 287 -19.46 24.46 0.32
C VAL A 287 -18.49 23.81 1.30
N ASP A 288 -18.98 23.29 2.42
CA ASP A 288 -18.15 22.72 3.47
C ASP A 288 -18.19 21.19 3.52
N ARG A 289 -18.28 20.56 2.34
CA ARG A 289 -18.20 19.13 2.14
C ARG A 289 -16.82 18.79 1.60
N PHE A 290 -16.00 18.12 2.43
CA PHE A 290 -14.61 17.85 2.14
C PHE A 290 -14.34 16.36 2.05
N LEU A 291 -13.39 15.99 1.18
CA LEU A 291 -12.75 14.67 1.11
C LEU A 291 -11.25 14.86 1.02
N ALA A 292 -10.48 13.83 1.34
CA ALA A 292 -9.04 13.82 1.14
C ALA A 292 -8.51 12.39 0.96
N THR A 293 -7.43 12.26 0.21
CA THR A 293 -6.68 11.00 0.00
C THR A 293 -5.21 11.28 -0.24
N ASN A 294 -4.36 10.31 0.07
CA ASN A 294 -3.01 10.26 -0.48
C ASN A 294 -3.05 9.69 -1.91
N ALA A 295 -2.07 10.05 -2.75
CA ALA A 295 -1.92 9.51 -4.09
C ALA A 295 -0.46 9.60 -4.55
N TYR A 296 0.03 8.61 -5.30
CA TYR A 296 1.38 8.61 -5.87
C TYR A 296 1.40 9.32 -7.22
N LEU A 297 1.19 10.67 -7.20
CA LEU A 297 1.07 11.51 -8.41
C LEU A 297 2.39 11.69 -9.18
N ASP A 298 3.52 11.31 -8.62
CA ASP A 298 4.82 11.24 -9.26
C ASP A 298 5.31 9.79 -9.46
N GLY A 299 4.45 8.81 -9.14
CA GLY A 299 4.75 7.38 -9.21
C GLY A 299 5.73 6.90 -8.14
N LYS A 300 6.23 7.77 -7.25
CA LYS A 300 7.30 7.45 -6.31
C LYS A 300 6.92 7.68 -4.86
N LYS A 301 6.47 8.87 -4.50
CA LYS A 301 6.12 9.26 -3.13
C LYS A 301 4.70 9.80 -3.06
N PRO A 302 4.03 9.71 -1.89
CA PRO A 302 2.67 10.20 -1.76
C PRO A 302 2.60 11.72 -1.87
N SER A 303 1.56 12.21 -2.56
CA SER A 303 1.08 13.59 -2.54
C SER A 303 -0.19 13.66 -1.72
N MET A 304 -0.51 14.82 -1.17
CA MET A 304 -1.76 15.10 -0.45
C MET A 304 -2.81 15.63 -1.43
N VAL A 305 -3.99 15.02 -1.48
CA VAL A 305 -5.10 15.46 -2.33
C VAL A 305 -6.26 15.89 -1.44
N PHE A 306 -6.68 17.16 -1.56
CA PHE A 306 -7.80 17.73 -0.81
C PHE A 306 -8.89 18.21 -1.75
N GLN A 307 -10.13 17.87 -1.42
CA GLN A 307 -11.32 18.17 -2.20
C GLN A 307 -12.31 19.02 -1.41
N ARG A 308 -13.02 19.91 -2.12
CA ARG A 308 -14.20 20.63 -1.65
C ARG A 308 -15.34 20.46 -2.62
N GLY A 309 -16.50 20.05 -2.12
CA GLY A 309 -17.74 19.87 -2.88
C GLY A 309 -17.75 18.59 -3.73
N TYR A 310 -18.91 17.96 -3.83
CA TYR A 310 -19.10 16.75 -4.65
C TYR A 310 -20.55 16.59 -5.17
N TYR A 311 -21.49 17.36 -4.68
CA TYR A 311 -22.90 17.33 -5.11
C TYR A 311 -23.16 18.13 -6.40
N THR A 312 -22.42 19.21 -6.58
CA THR A 312 -22.53 20.10 -7.74
C THR A 312 -21.13 20.48 -8.20
N ARG A 313 -20.66 21.70 -7.89
CA ARG A 313 -19.28 22.09 -8.07
C ARG A 313 -18.35 21.16 -7.26
N MET A 314 -17.29 20.72 -7.92
CA MET A 314 -16.23 19.91 -7.34
C MET A 314 -14.90 20.59 -7.63
N ALA A 315 -14.08 20.75 -6.60
CA ALA A 315 -12.73 21.26 -6.80
C ALA A 315 -11.74 20.45 -5.95
N ILE A 316 -10.61 20.08 -6.57
CA ILE A 316 -9.58 19.22 -6.01
C ILE A 316 -8.24 19.91 -6.16
N THR A 317 -7.40 19.83 -5.14
CA THR A 317 -6.02 20.33 -5.17
C THR A 317 -5.07 19.27 -4.66
N ALA A 318 -4.01 19.04 -5.40
CA ALA A 318 -2.89 18.21 -4.96
C ALA A 318 -1.77 19.08 -4.41
N TYR A 319 -1.14 18.62 -3.34
CA TYR A 319 -0.02 19.26 -2.68
C TYR A 319 1.13 18.29 -2.48
N ASP A 320 2.36 18.83 -2.57
CA ASP A 320 3.59 18.12 -2.25
C ASP A 320 4.28 18.78 -1.06
N TRP A 321 4.99 17.96 -0.29
CA TRP A 321 5.90 18.38 0.76
C TRP A 321 7.30 17.84 0.47
N ASP A 322 8.32 18.68 0.63
CA ASP A 322 9.73 18.36 0.37
C ASP A 322 10.61 18.46 1.62
N GLY A 323 9.98 18.42 2.83
CA GLY A 323 10.66 18.64 4.11
C GLY A 323 10.84 20.11 4.48
N LYS A 324 10.50 21.03 3.56
CA LYS A 324 10.69 22.46 3.75
C LYS A 324 9.56 23.33 3.21
N THR A 325 9.02 22.96 2.06
CA THR A 325 8.04 23.74 1.30
C THR A 325 6.79 22.94 1.04
N LEU A 326 5.63 23.43 1.50
CA LEU A 326 4.32 22.91 1.12
C LEU A 326 3.89 23.63 -0.16
N SER A 327 3.85 22.89 -1.28
CA SER A 327 3.58 23.45 -2.60
C SER A 327 2.37 22.82 -3.27
N GLN A 328 1.56 23.63 -3.95
CA GLN A 328 0.48 23.13 -4.79
C GLN A 328 1.06 22.52 -6.07
N ARG A 329 0.74 21.24 -6.34
CA ARG A 329 1.10 20.53 -7.58
C ARG A 329 0.17 20.94 -8.72
N TRP A 330 -1.13 20.82 -8.51
CA TRP A 330 -2.17 21.22 -9.47
C TRP A 330 -3.49 21.55 -8.77
N TYR A 331 -4.39 22.20 -9.49
CA TYR A 331 -5.75 22.53 -9.08
C TYR A 331 -6.74 22.21 -10.19
N TYR A 332 -7.74 21.41 -9.88
CA TYR A 332 -8.87 21.06 -10.73
C TYR A 332 -10.16 21.70 -10.22
N ASN A 333 -11.07 22.12 -11.12
CA ASN A 333 -12.31 22.79 -10.72
C ASN A 333 -13.44 22.57 -11.75
N ALA A 334 -14.31 21.63 -11.48
CA ALA A 334 -15.54 21.41 -12.25
C ALA A 334 -16.64 22.38 -11.76
N ALA A 335 -16.70 23.58 -12.31
CA ALA A 335 -17.62 24.65 -11.89
C ALA A 335 -18.87 24.77 -12.77
N THR A 336 -18.90 24.16 -13.97
CA THR A 336 -19.95 24.33 -14.97
C THR A 336 -20.89 23.13 -14.99
N SER A 337 -22.17 23.36 -14.74
CA SER A 337 -23.19 22.32 -14.76
C SER A 337 -23.20 21.55 -16.09
N GLY A 338 -23.30 20.23 -15.99
CA GLY A 338 -23.34 19.32 -17.15
C GLY A 338 -21.98 19.05 -17.81
N GLN A 339 -20.88 19.60 -17.27
CA GLN A 339 -19.53 19.40 -17.79
C GLN A 339 -18.66 18.66 -16.79
N GLU A 340 -17.68 17.92 -17.29
CA GLU A 340 -16.65 17.22 -16.51
C GLU A 340 -17.21 16.53 -15.24
N CYS A 341 -16.59 16.68 -14.08
CA CYS A 341 -17.01 16.09 -12.82
C CYS A 341 -18.11 16.84 -12.08
N TYR A 342 -18.70 17.93 -12.64
CA TYR A 342 -19.80 18.63 -11.97
C TYR A 342 -20.98 17.70 -11.68
N GLY A 343 -21.31 17.53 -10.40
CA GLY A 343 -22.42 16.68 -9.96
C GLY A 343 -22.17 15.16 -10.08
N GLN A 344 -20.90 14.75 -10.23
CA GLN A 344 -20.51 13.34 -10.42
C GLN A 344 -19.74 12.75 -9.21
N GLY A 345 -19.52 13.53 -8.16
CA GLY A 345 -18.73 13.10 -7.01
C GLY A 345 -19.46 12.13 -6.09
N ASN A 346 -18.71 11.50 -5.20
CA ASN A 346 -19.19 10.55 -4.21
C ASN A 346 -18.97 11.09 -2.78
N HIS A 347 -19.49 10.41 -1.76
CA HIS A 347 -19.11 10.65 -0.37
C HIS A 347 -17.77 10.00 0.00
N ASN A 348 -17.12 9.34 -0.96
CA ASN A 348 -15.79 8.78 -0.88
C ASN A 348 -14.91 9.32 -2.00
N ILE A 349 -13.61 9.22 -1.81
CA ILE A 349 -12.55 9.47 -2.76
C ILE A 349 -11.62 8.26 -2.74
N SER A 350 -11.11 7.85 -3.90
CA SER A 350 -10.09 6.82 -4.01
C SER A 350 -8.98 7.28 -4.94
N ALA A 351 -7.83 6.65 -4.85
CA ALA A 351 -6.71 6.87 -5.75
C ALA A 351 -6.05 5.55 -6.13
N GLY A 352 -5.51 5.47 -7.34
CA GLY A 352 -4.77 4.31 -7.83
C GLY A 352 -4.38 4.48 -9.28
N ASP A 353 -3.35 3.76 -9.73
CA ASP A 353 -2.93 3.67 -11.12
C ASP A 353 -3.95 2.85 -11.91
N VAL A 354 -4.95 3.53 -12.48
CA VAL A 354 -6.06 2.86 -13.19
C VAL A 354 -5.80 2.71 -14.68
N ASP A 355 -4.83 3.43 -15.26
CA ASP A 355 -4.52 3.32 -16.68
C ASP A 355 -3.18 2.62 -16.97
N GLY A 356 -2.42 2.28 -15.93
CA GLY A 356 -1.19 1.50 -16.02
C GLY A 356 0.03 2.32 -16.43
N ASP A 357 -0.01 3.64 -16.27
CA ASP A 357 1.11 4.52 -16.59
C ASP A 357 2.08 4.71 -15.40
N GLY A 358 1.67 4.21 -14.21
CA GLY A 358 2.41 4.15 -12.95
C GLY A 358 2.26 5.34 -12.04
N PHE A 359 1.39 6.28 -12.38
CA PHE A 359 0.96 7.38 -11.54
C PHE A 359 -0.47 7.14 -11.09
N ASP A 360 -0.88 7.69 -9.95
CA ASP A 360 -2.25 7.45 -9.47
C ASP A 360 -3.23 8.49 -10.00
N GLU A 361 -4.38 8.02 -10.47
CA GLU A 361 -5.56 8.81 -10.77
C GLU A 361 -6.42 9.00 -9.52
N ILE A 362 -7.23 10.06 -9.54
CA ILE A 362 -8.20 10.36 -8.48
C ILE A 362 -9.59 9.95 -8.94
N ILE A 363 -10.21 9.02 -8.21
CA ILE A 363 -11.51 8.46 -8.53
C ILE A 363 -12.56 9.05 -7.59
N GLU A 364 -13.59 9.67 -8.18
CA GLU A 364 -14.68 10.39 -7.52
C GLU A 364 -16.05 9.75 -7.78
N GLY A 365 -16.08 8.43 -7.80
CA GLY A 365 -17.29 7.68 -8.15
C GLY A 365 -17.60 7.77 -9.62
N SER A 366 -18.53 8.66 -10.02
CA SER A 366 -18.98 8.79 -11.41
C SER A 366 -18.02 9.56 -12.32
N CYS A 367 -16.82 9.92 -11.87
CA CYS A 367 -15.79 10.55 -12.71
C CYS A 367 -14.38 10.29 -12.16
N ALA A 368 -13.37 10.59 -12.99
CA ALA A 368 -11.96 10.47 -12.64
C ALA A 368 -11.15 11.66 -13.16
N ILE A 369 -10.05 11.94 -12.43
CA ILE A 369 -9.05 12.97 -12.71
C ILE A 369 -7.70 12.27 -12.83
N ASP A 370 -6.99 12.52 -13.92
CA ASP A 370 -5.64 12.04 -14.20
C ASP A 370 -4.62 12.62 -13.18
N HIS A 371 -3.54 11.89 -12.92
CA HIS A 371 -2.43 12.26 -12.02
C HIS A 371 -1.94 13.70 -12.21
N ASN A 372 -2.09 14.26 -13.40
CA ASN A 372 -1.68 15.63 -13.75
C ASN A 372 -2.79 16.69 -13.55
N GLY A 373 -3.92 16.32 -12.93
CA GLY A 373 -5.04 17.21 -12.64
C GLY A 373 -5.98 17.46 -13.81
N LYS A 374 -5.92 16.66 -14.88
CA LYS A 374 -6.84 16.76 -16.02
C LYS A 374 -8.02 15.81 -15.88
N PHE A 375 -9.15 16.24 -16.39
CA PHE A 375 -10.34 15.40 -16.49
C PHE A 375 -10.10 14.17 -17.39
N MET A 376 -10.45 12.98 -16.92
CA MET A 376 -10.40 11.74 -17.70
C MET A 376 -11.77 11.38 -18.29
N TYR A 377 -12.73 11.06 -17.44
CA TYR A 377 -14.07 10.64 -17.86
C TYR A 377 -15.13 10.99 -16.83
N ARG A 378 -16.39 10.87 -17.27
CA ARG A 378 -17.58 10.81 -16.41
C ARG A 378 -18.56 9.76 -16.93
N THR A 379 -19.19 9.01 -16.02
CA THR A 379 -20.25 8.04 -16.37
C THR A 379 -21.59 8.70 -16.62
N GLY A 380 -21.82 9.89 -16.08
CA GLY A 380 -23.09 10.60 -16.15
C GLY A 380 -24.16 10.06 -15.19
N LYS A 381 -23.77 9.24 -14.21
CA LYS A 381 -24.66 8.62 -13.21
C LYS A 381 -24.89 9.47 -11.96
N GLY A 382 -24.29 10.66 -11.90
CA GLY A 382 -24.51 11.61 -10.81
C GLY A 382 -23.83 11.23 -9.51
N HIS A 383 -24.27 11.88 -8.42
CA HIS A 383 -23.71 11.74 -7.09
C HIS A 383 -24.00 10.37 -6.47
N GLY A 384 -23.02 9.85 -5.70
CA GLY A 384 -23.11 8.55 -5.02
C GLY A 384 -22.67 8.59 -3.54
N ASP A 385 -23.03 7.52 -2.80
CA ASP A 385 -22.85 7.43 -1.36
C ASP A 385 -21.75 6.46 -0.92
N ALA A 386 -21.46 5.43 -1.70
CA ALA A 386 -20.42 4.45 -1.42
C ALA A 386 -19.78 3.98 -2.72
N MET A 387 -18.49 3.74 -2.69
CA MET A 387 -17.75 3.19 -3.83
C MET A 387 -16.58 2.33 -3.36
N HIS A 388 -16.18 1.38 -4.21
CA HIS A 388 -15.05 0.49 -4.02
C HIS A 388 -14.20 0.48 -5.30
N LEU A 389 -12.89 0.65 -5.16
CA LEU A 389 -11.89 0.58 -6.23
C LEU A 389 -11.01 -0.64 -6.00
N SER A 390 -11.00 -1.61 -6.92
CA SER A 390 -10.18 -2.82 -6.88
C SER A 390 -10.23 -3.55 -8.22
N ASP A 391 -9.43 -4.61 -8.39
CA ASP A 391 -9.61 -5.64 -9.42
C ASP A 391 -10.82 -6.52 -9.04
N LEU A 392 -12.03 -6.01 -9.30
CA LEU A 392 -13.28 -6.67 -8.94
C LEU A 392 -13.68 -7.73 -9.97
N ASP A 393 -13.43 -7.47 -11.25
CA ASP A 393 -13.69 -8.35 -12.37
C ASP A 393 -12.39 -8.81 -13.05
N PRO A 394 -11.78 -9.92 -12.63
CA PRO A 394 -10.49 -10.37 -13.13
C PRO A 394 -10.49 -10.79 -14.62
N ASP A 395 -11.61 -10.69 -15.32
CA ASP A 395 -11.71 -10.86 -16.77
C ASP A 395 -11.70 -9.51 -17.51
N ASN A 396 -11.79 -8.38 -16.81
CA ASN A 396 -11.59 -7.03 -17.35
C ASN A 396 -10.20 -6.54 -16.92
N PRO A 397 -9.29 -6.22 -17.83
CA PRO A 397 -7.93 -5.82 -17.43
C PRO A 397 -7.88 -4.49 -16.70
N GLY A 398 -7.34 -4.45 -15.51
CA GLY A 398 -7.17 -3.26 -14.68
C GLY A 398 -8.07 -3.26 -13.47
N LEU A 399 -8.45 -2.07 -13.02
CA LEU A 399 -9.31 -1.89 -11.85
C LEU A 399 -10.72 -1.50 -12.27
N GLU A 400 -11.71 -1.83 -11.43
CA GLU A 400 -13.09 -1.42 -11.55
C GLU A 400 -13.51 -0.54 -10.36
N VAL A 401 -14.52 0.26 -10.61
CA VAL A 401 -15.28 0.99 -9.59
C VAL A 401 -16.65 0.38 -9.45
N TRP A 402 -16.97 -0.13 -8.27
CA TRP A 402 -18.33 -0.39 -7.83
C TRP A 402 -18.86 0.82 -7.09
N GLN A 403 -20.06 1.31 -7.45
CA GLN A 403 -20.62 2.47 -6.78
C GLN A 403 -22.14 2.40 -6.67
N VAL A 404 -22.69 3.05 -5.64
CA VAL A 404 -24.12 3.24 -5.43
C VAL A 404 -24.46 4.73 -5.45
N HIS A 405 -25.66 5.07 -5.99
CA HIS A 405 -26.09 6.43 -6.25
C HIS A 405 -27.21 6.90 -5.33
N GLU A 406 -27.15 8.18 -4.92
CA GLU A 406 -28.21 8.86 -4.17
C GLU A 406 -29.36 9.24 -5.10
N GLU A 407 -29.05 9.66 -6.32
CA GLU A 407 -30.03 10.23 -7.26
C GLU A 407 -30.76 9.18 -8.11
N LYS A 408 -32.07 9.39 -8.31
CA LYS A 408 -32.91 8.59 -9.22
C LYS A 408 -32.62 8.96 -10.68
N PRO A 409 -32.68 8.00 -11.58
CA PRO A 409 -32.97 6.56 -11.45
C PRO A 409 -31.69 5.70 -11.36
N TYR A 410 -30.54 6.26 -11.03
CA TYR A 410 -29.23 5.70 -11.34
C TYR A 410 -28.86 4.43 -10.57
N GLY A 411 -29.39 4.22 -9.36
CA GLY A 411 -29.25 2.97 -8.64
C GLY A 411 -27.80 2.61 -8.23
N TYR A 412 -27.17 1.76 -9.01
CA TYR A 412 -25.79 1.33 -8.80
C TYR A 412 -25.17 0.84 -10.12
N ASP A 413 -23.82 0.87 -10.18
CA ASP A 413 -23.09 0.38 -11.34
C ASP A 413 -21.69 -0.17 -10.98
N LEU A 414 -21.17 -1.00 -11.89
CA LEU A 414 -19.79 -1.39 -12.03
C LEU A 414 -19.26 -0.79 -13.33
N HIS A 415 -18.14 -0.07 -13.28
CA HIS A 415 -17.49 0.45 -14.47
C HIS A 415 -15.98 0.29 -14.45
N ASP A 416 -15.39 0.23 -15.62
CA ASP A 416 -13.96 0.23 -15.85
C ASP A 416 -13.36 1.54 -15.32
N ALA A 417 -12.42 1.45 -14.37
CA ALA A 417 -11.89 2.61 -13.66
C ALA A 417 -11.04 3.53 -14.54
N ARG A 418 -10.46 3.02 -15.63
CA ARG A 418 -9.66 3.79 -16.58
C ARG A 418 -10.51 4.63 -17.53
N THR A 419 -11.67 4.11 -17.96
CA THR A 419 -12.43 4.68 -19.07
C THR A 419 -13.83 5.19 -18.68
N GLY A 420 -14.32 4.83 -17.51
CA GLY A 420 -15.71 5.07 -17.10
C GLY A 420 -16.75 4.25 -17.86
N LYS A 421 -16.31 3.25 -18.64
CA LYS A 421 -17.22 2.38 -19.39
C LYS A 421 -18.03 1.51 -18.44
N LEU A 422 -19.35 1.62 -18.49
CA LEU A 422 -20.25 0.78 -17.71
C LEU A 422 -20.11 -0.69 -18.14
N LEU A 423 -19.82 -1.56 -17.19
CA LEU A 423 -19.78 -3.02 -17.34
C LEU A 423 -21.11 -3.63 -16.90
N PHE A 424 -21.71 -3.08 -15.85
CA PHE A 424 -23.01 -3.47 -15.33
C PHE A 424 -23.69 -2.26 -14.67
N SER A 425 -25.01 -2.13 -14.76
CA SER A 425 -25.75 -1.12 -14.01
C SER A 425 -27.21 -1.50 -13.84
N GLU A 426 -27.78 -1.13 -12.69
CA GLU A 426 -29.19 -1.29 -12.36
C GLU A 426 -29.78 0.03 -11.88
N THR A 427 -31.08 0.21 -12.12
CA THR A 427 -31.78 1.40 -11.66
C THR A 427 -32.42 1.22 -10.29
N SER A 428 -32.60 2.32 -9.55
CA SER A 428 -33.32 2.35 -8.28
C SER A 428 -34.32 3.50 -8.24
N SER A 429 -35.42 3.30 -7.53
CA SER A 429 -36.42 4.35 -7.29
C SER A 429 -36.12 5.23 -6.08
N GLY A 430 -35.06 4.93 -5.32
CA GLY A 430 -34.68 5.59 -4.07
C GLY A 430 -33.21 5.87 -3.95
N ASP A 431 -32.88 6.61 -2.91
CA ASP A 431 -31.54 6.80 -2.42
C ASP A 431 -30.94 5.44 -2.01
N ASN A 432 -29.69 5.22 -2.41
CA ASN A 432 -28.97 3.96 -2.25
C ASN A 432 -27.73 4.19 -1.39
N GLY A 433 -27.96 4.51 -0.12
CA GLY A 433 -26.95 5.01 0.83
C GLY A 433 -25.84 4.03 1.23
N ARG A 434 -25.87 2.76 0.73
CA ARG A 434 -24.89 1.71 1.06
C ARG A 434 -24.75 0.71 -0.07
N GLY A 435 -23.54 0.18 -0.23
CA GLY A 435 -23.24 -0.92 -1.12
C GLY A 435 -21.85 -1.46 -0.84
N VAL A 436 -21.65 -2.74 -1.14
CA VAL A 436 -20.37 -3.45 -0.95
C VAL A 436 -20.05 -4.25 -2.20
N ALA A 437 -18.78 -4.26 -2.58
CA ALA A 437 -18.16 -5.27 -3.41
C ALA A 437 -17.30 -6.15 -2.49
N GLY A 438 -17.49 -7.47 -2.53
CA GLY A 438 -16.73 -8.41 -1.69
C GLY A 438 -16.73 -9.80 -2.30
N ASP A 439 -15.63 -10.52 -2.16
CA ASP A 439 -15.48 -11.91 -2.60
C ASP A 439 -16.00 -12.84 -1.51
N VAL A 440 -17.29 -13.20 -1.56
CA VAL A 440 -17.95 -13.98 -0.51
C VAL A 440 -18.38 -15.39 -0.97
N ASP A 441 -18.10 -15.76 -2.23
CA ASP A 441 -18.40 -17.09 -2.78
C ASP A 441 -17.34 -17.56 -3.78
N SER A 442 -16.45 -18.43 -3.35
CA SER A 442 -15.39 -19.04 -4.17
C SER A 442 -15.85 -19.79 -5.43
N LEU A 443 -17.14 -20.00 -5.62
CA LEU A 443 -17.73 -20.62 -6.83
C LEU A 443 -17.87 -19.62 -7.99
N ASN A 444 -17.85 -18.33 -7.73
CA ASN A 444 -17.85 -17.30 -8.75
C ASN A 444 -16.43 -16.78 -9.00
N ARG A 445 -16.20 -16.28 -10.19
CA ARG A 445 -14.95 -15.64 -10.55
C ARG A 445 -15.08 -14.13 -10.40
N GLY A 446 -14.28 -13.53 -9.52
CA GLY A 446 -14.34 -12.13 -9.13
C GLY A 446 -15.27 -11.91 -7.94
N HIS A 447 -15.53 -10.66 -7.63
CA HIS A 447 -16.31 -10.27 -6.46
C HIS A 447 -17.82 -10.38 -6.68
N GLU A 448 -18.59 -10.46 -5.60
CA GLU A 448 -20.02 -10.21 -5.60
C GLU A 448 -20.31 -8.74 -5.28
N LEU A 449 -21.44 -8.24 -5.81
CA LEU A 449 -21.87 -6.85 -5.75
C LEU A 449 -23.29 -6.77 -5.18
N TRP A 450 -23.48 -5.97 -4.13
CA TRP A 450 -24.82 -5.76 -3.55
C TRP A 450 -24.96 -4.38 -2.92
N SER A 451 -26.21 -3.94 -2.74
CA SER A 451 -26.50 -2.60 -2.23
C SER A 451 -27.73 -2.54 -1.35
N ALA A 452 -27.96 -1.40 -0.73
CA ALA A 452 -29.16 -1.13 0.06
C ALA A 452 -30.45 -1.08 -0.78
N ALA A 453 -30.37 -0.89 -2.10
CA ALA A 453 -31.51 -0.68 -2.98
C ALA A 453 -32.48 -1.85 -3.05
N ASN A 454 -31.95 -3.08 -2.98
CA ASN A 454 -32.75 -4.31 -3.05
C ASN A 454 -32.05 -5.46 -2.34
N TRP A 455 -32.65 -6.65 -2.39
CA TRP A 455 -32.10 -7.87 -1.76
C TRP A 455 -31.21 -8.70 -2.68
N ASN A 456 -31.06 -8.31 -3.95
CA ASN A 456 -30.25 -9.05 -4.91
C ASN A 456 -28.74 -8.91 -4.60
N THR A 457 -28.02 -9.96 -4.91
CA THR A 457 -26.56 -9.98 -4.97
C THR A 457 -26.17 -10.38 -6.40
N TYR A 458 -25.24 -9.68 -7.00
CA TYR A 458 -24.83 -9.86 -8.39
C TYR A 458 -23.40 -10.33 -8.48
N THR A 459 -23.08 -11.13 -9.49
CA THR A 459 -21.69 -11.29 -9.92
C THR A 459 -21.23 -10.05 -10.67
N VAL A 460 -19.95 -9.86 -10.84
CA VAL A 460 -19.36 -8.75 -11.66
C VAL A 460 -19.85 -8.74 -13.11
N LYS A 461 -20.44 -9.82 -13.59
CA LYS A 461 -21.08 -9.87 -14.93
C LYS A 461 -22.57 -9.45 -14.91
N GLY A 462 -23.06 -8.91 -13.80
CA GLY A 462 -24.45 -8.46 -13.66
C GLY A 462 -25.47 -9.61 -13.57
N LYS A 463 -25.02 -10.86 -13.43
CA LYS A 463 -25.92 -11.98 -13.21
C LYS A 463 -26.33 -12.00 -11.74
N ILE A 464 -27.65 -12.15 -11.49
CA ILE A 464 -28.14 -12.34 -10.14
C ILE A 464 -27.59 -13.66 -9.57
N TRP A 465 -26.77 -13.52 -8.55
CA TRP A 465 -26.21 -14.66 -7.81
C TRP A 465 -27.21 -15.18 -6.79
N LYS A 466 -27.82 -14.28 -6.03
CA LYS A 466 -28.90 -14.57 -5.07
C LYS A 466 -30.00 -13.52 -5.19
N ALA A 467 -31.23 -13.96 -5.45
CA ALA A 467 -32.42 -13.12 -5.41
C ALA A 467 -33.00 -13.12 -4.00
N ASP A 468 -33.52 -11.99 -3.56
CA ASP A 468 -34.15 -11.78 -2.25
C ASP A 468 -33.28 -12.16 -1.04
N LYS A 469 -31.95 -12.21 -1.24
CA LYS A 469 -30.93 -12.45 -0.21
C LYS A 469 -29.71 -11.60 -0.49
N ARG A 470 -29.20 -10.96 0.55
CA ARG A 470 -27.92 -10.26 0.50
C ARG A 470 -27.17 -10.40 1.82
N PRO A 471 -25.83 -10.37 1.79
CA PRO A 471 -25.02 -10.26 2.99
C PRO A 471 -25.20 -8.89 3.68
N ALA A 472 -24.58 -8.67 4.85
CA ALA A 472 -24.41 -7.33 5.42
C ALA A 472 -23.71 -6.41 4.40
N TYR A 473 -24.06 -5.12 4.37
CA TYR A 473 -23.69 -4.22 3.26
C TYR A 473 -22.97 -2.95 3.71
N ASN A 474 -22.21 -3.03 4.85
CA ASN A 474 -21.47 -1.89 5.36
C ASN A 474 -19.98 -1.96 4.99
N PHE A 475 -19.26 -3.01 5.47
CA PHE A 475 -17.84 -3.21 5.23
C PHE A 475 -17.53 -4.66 4.85
N ARG A 476 -16.50 -4.86 4.04
CA ARG A 476 -15.81 -6.13 3.92
C ARG A 476 -14.58 -6.13 4.85
N ILE A 477 -14.05 -7.28 5.23
CA ILE A 477 -12.86 -7.43 6.08
C ILE A 477 -12.23 -8.81 5.87
N TYR A 478 -10.90 -8.91 5.88
CA TYR A 478 -10.19 -10.19 5.97
C TYR A 478 -10.01 -10.56 7.43
N TRP A 479 -10.73 -11.57 7.91
CA TRP A 479 -10.74 -11.92 9.33
C TRP A 479 -10.41 -13.38 9.63
N ASP A 480 -11.00 -14.34 8.92
CA ASP A 480 -10.76 -15.75 9.20
C ASP A 480 -9.52 -16.31 8.48
N GLY A 481 -9.38 -17.60 8.35
CA GLY A 481 -8.17 -18.24 7.82
C GLY A 481 -8.16 -18.45 6.31
N ASP A 482 -9.26 -18.18 5.62
CA ASP A 482 -9.34 -18.33 4.16
C ASP A 482 -9.09 -16.99 3.42
N LEU A 483 -9.26 -16.97 2.11
CA LEU A 483 -8.96 -15.80 1.26
C LEU A 483 -10.23 -15.08 0.78
N LEU A 484 -11.39 -15.41 1.35
CA LEU A 484 -12.65 -14.73 1.06
C LEU A 484 -12.89 -13.59 2.05
N ASP A 485 -13.76 -12.68 1.68
CA ASP A 485 -14.17 -11.59 2.54
C ASP A 485 -15.16 -12.04 3.62
N GLU A 486 -14.94 -11.60 4.85
CA GLU A 486 -15.96 -11.48 5.88
C GLU A 486 -16.58 -10.08 5.84
N LEU A 487 -17.66 -9.93 6.62
CA LEU A 487 -18.46 -8.71 6.63
C LEU A 487 -18.47 -8.10 8.03
N LEU A 488 -18.09 -6.84 8.11
CA LEU A 488 -18.12 -6.04 9.32
C LEU A 488 -19.31 -5.07 9.26
N ASP A 489 -20.20 -5.17 10.22
CA ASP A 489 -21.28 -4.18 10.40
C ASP A 489 -21.43 -3.85 11.88
N ASN A 490 -21.31 -2.57 12.22
CA ASN A 490 -21.31 -2.06 13.58
C ASN A 490 -20.22 -2.73 14.44
N THR A 491 -20.59 -3.67 15.31
CA THR A 491 -19.70 -4.40 16.22
C THR A 491 -19.65 -5.90 15.92
N THR A 492 -20.14 -6.32 14.77
CA THR A 492 -20.28 -7.74 14.41
C THR A 492 -19.47 -8.06 13.16
N ILE A 493 -18.65 -9.10 13.24
CA ILE A 493 -18.02 -9.73 12.08
C ILE A 493 -18.78 -11.01 11.76
N SER A 494 -19.20 -11.16 10.50
CA SER A 494 -19.96 -12.30 10.02
C SER A 494 -19.40 -12.82 8.71
N LYS A 495 -19.59 -14.12 8.47
CA LYS A 495 -19.28 -14.78 7.20
C LYS A 495 -20.55 -15.19 6.48
N TRP A 496 -20.57 -14.98 5.17
CA TRP A 496 -21.66 -15.45 4.33
C TRP A 496 -21.56 -16.96 4.09
N ASP A 497 -22.61 -17.69 4.45
CA ASP A 497 -22.77 -19.11 4.16
C ASP A 497 -23.61 -19.25 2.88
N HIS A 498 -22.94 -19.48 1.75
CA HIS A 498 -23.61 -19.57 0.45
C HIS A 498 -24.54 -20.79 0.35
N ALA A 499 -24.27 -21.88 1.05
CA ALA A 499 -25.11 -23.08 1.04
C ALA A 499 -26.42 -22.85 1.79
N LYS A 500 -26.38 -22.17 2.93
CA LYS A 500 -27.55 -21.82 3.74
C LYS A 500 -28.16 -20.48 3.37
N GLN A 501 -27.45 -19.65 2.59
CA GLN A 501 -27.87 -18.31 2.19
C GLN A 501 -28.16 -17.39 3.39
N GLN A 502 -27.24 -17.40 4.36
CA GLN A 502 -27.35 -16.58 5.58
C GLN A 502 -25.96 -16.10 6.03
N SER A 503 -25.93 -14.98 6.75
CA SER A 503 -24.75 -14.57 7.48
C SER A 503 -24.66 -15.29 8.81
N ASN A 504 -23.49 -15.89 9.11
CA ASN A 504 -23.18 -16.49 10.40
C ASN A 504 -22.25 -15.54 11.15
N THR A 505 -22.58 -15.19 12.39
CA THR A 505 -21.70 -14.40 13.25
C THR A 505 -20.44 -15.19 13.57
N LEU A 506 -19.26 -14.66 13.19
CA LEU A 506 -17.96 -15.20 13.57
C LEU A 506 -17.47 -14.60 14.87
N PHE A 507 -17.62 -13.28 15.01
CA PHE A 507 -17.10 -12.58 16.18
C PHE A 507 -17.99 -11.39 16.55
N GLN A 508 -18.28 -11.26 17.84
CA GLN A 508 -19.02 -10.13 18.41
C GLN A 508 -18.08 -9.30 19.27
N MET A 509 -17.85 -8.05 18.86
CA MET A 509 -17.00 -7.09 19.56
C MET A 509 -17.82 -6.30 20.59
N GLN A 510 -17.18 -5.85 21.66
CA GLN A 510 -17.70 -4.81 22.54
C GLN A 510 -17.27 -3.42 22.04
N GLY A 511 -17.94 -2.38 22.51
CA GLY A 511 -17.66 -0.99 22.16
C GLY A 511 -18.73 -0.41 21.28
N ASN A 512 -18.40 0.71 20.64
CA ASN A 512 -19.29 1.47 19.78
C ASN A 512 -18.60 1.75 18.43
N SER A 513 -19.37 1.77 17.38
CA SER A 513 -19.00 2.29 16.07
C SER A 513 -19.16 3.82 16.03
N CYS A 514 -18.60 4.44 15.00
CA CYS A 514 -18.67 5.88 14.73
C CYS A 514 -19.83 6.25 13.80
N ASN A 515 -20.04 7.55 13.63
CA ASN A 515 -20.88 8.14 12.58
C ASN A 515 -22.34 7.66 12.56
N THR A 516 -22.87 7.37 13.74
CA THR A 516 -24.29 7.03 14.01
C THR A 516 -24.83 5.92 13.08
N THR A 517 -25.80 6.22 12.22
CA THR A 517 -26.42 5.23 11.30
C THR A 517 -25.47 4.67 10.24
N LYS A 518 -24.32 5.30 10.05
CA LYS A 518 -23.28 4.79 9.13
C LYS A 518 -22.53 3.62 9.75
N ALA A 519 -22.48 3.54 11.09
CA ALA A 519 -21.94 2.41 11.86
C ALA A 519 -20.52 2.01 11.43
N THR A 520 -19.68 3.02 11.13
CA THR A 520 -18.29 2.80 10.70
C THR A 520 -17.40 2.48 11.91
N PRO A 521 -16.36 1.64 11.78
CA PRO A 521 -15.35 1.54 12.82
C PRO A 521 -14.61 2.87 12.99
N ASN A 522 -13.87 3.06 14.10
CA ASN A 522 -12.90 4.15 14.19
C ASN A 522 -11.84 4.00 13.10
N PHE A 523 -11.44 2.77 12.84
CA PHE A 523 -10.54 2.35 11.76
C PHE A 523 -10.67 0.84 11.53
N SER A 524 -10.46 0.38 10.29
CA SER A 524 -10.21 -1.03 10.00
C SER A 524 -9.10 -1.17 8.96
N GLY A 525 -8.19 -2.13 9.15
CA GLY A 525 -7.08 -2.38 8.25
C GLY A 525 -5.96 -3.18 8.92
N ASP A 526 -5.04 -3.66 8.11
CA ASP A 526 -3.87 -4.42 8.55
C ASP A 526 -2.83 -3.49 9.19
N ILE A 527 -2.87 -3.41 10.52
CA ILE A 527 -1.93 -2.58 11.30
C ILE A 527 -1.05 -3.39 12.26
N LEU A 528 -1.36 -4.66 12.51
CA LEU A 528 -0.64 -5.57 13.41
C LEU A 528 -0.71 -7.02 12.89
N GLY A 529 0.11 -7.92 13.43
CA GLY A 529 0.01 -9.33 13.17
C GLY A 529 0.37 -9.74 11.74
N ASP A 530 -0.36 -10.70 11.20
CA ASP A 530 -0.22 -11.14 9.82
C ASP A 530 -1.06 -10.24 8.86
N TRP A 531 -1.28 -10.67 7.63
CA TRP A 531 -2.01 -9.92 6.60
C TRP A 531 -3.50 -9.67 6.90
N ARG A 532 -4.08 -10.26 7.95
CA ARG A 532 -5.49 -10.04 8.29
C ARG A 532 -5.68 -8.75 9.06
N GLU A 533 -6.87 -8.20 8.94
CA GLU A 533 -7.17 -6.83 9.35
C GLU A 533 -7.55 -6.71 10.83
N GLU A 534 -7.19 -5.61 11.44
CA GLU A 534 -7.66 -5.18 12.75
C GLU A 534 -8.88 -4.28 12.64
N VAL A 535 -9.68 -4.27 13.70
CA VAL A 535 -10.82 -3.34 13.88
C VAL A 535 -10.62 -2.52 15.14
N ILE A 536 -10.72 -1.20 15.01
CA ILE A 536 -10.68 -0.28 16.15
C ILE A 536 -12.09 0.22 16.43
N LEU A 537 -12.55 0.02 17.67
CA LEU A 537 -13.80 0.53 18.22
C LEU A 537 -13.53 1.31 19.52
N HIS A 538 -14.49 2.11 19.98
CA HIS A 538 -14.34 2.93 21.18
C HIS A 538 -15.37 2.62 22.26
N ASP A 539 -15.11 3.03 23.53
CA ASP A 539 -16.05 2.88 24.65
C ASP A 539 -17.05 4.03 24.78
N GLY A 540 -16.97 5.02 23.90
CA GLY A 540 -17.75 6.27 23.97
C GLY A 540 -17.14 7.33 24.88
N ALA A 541 -16.02 7.07 25.54
CA ALA A 541 -15.42 7.95 26.52
C ALA A 541 -13.90 8.10 26.34
N SER A 542 -13.10 7.15 26.81
CA SER A 542 -11.66 7.31 26.94
C SER A 542 -10.86 6.04 26.63
N LYS A 543 -11.44 5.12 25.87
CA LYS A 543 -10.74 3.89 25.47
C LYS A 543 -11.01 3.56 24.00
N LEU A 544 -9.97 3.03 23.36
CA LEU A 544 -10.09 2.29 22.13
C LEU A 544 -9.84 0.80 22.41
N TYR A 545 -10.46 -0.05 21.60
CA TYR A 545 -10.26 -1.48 21.56
C TYR A 545 -9.76 -1.86 20.17
N ILE A 546 -8.52 -2.33 20.07
CA ILE A 546 -7.91 -2.83 18.82
C ILE A 546 -8.14 -4.34 18.79
N TYR A 547 -9.05 -4.78 17.98
CA TYR A 547 -9.38 -6.21 17.80
C TYR A 547 -8.52 -6.82 16.72
N THR A 548 -8.01 -8.03 16.97
CA THR A 548 -7.30 -8.87 16.00
C THR A 548 -7.91 -10.26 15.98
N THR A 549 -7.68 -11.02 14.91
CA THR A 549 -8.14 -12.42 14.82
C THR A 549 -7.20 -13.37 15.56
N THR A 550 -7.76 -14.49 16.05
CA THR A 550 -6.99 -15.62 16.62
C THR A 550 -7.24 -16.93 15.86
N ILE A 551 -7.86 -16.85 14.71
CA ILE A 551 -8.12 -17.99 13.83
C ILE A 551 -6.82 -18.26 13.04
N PRO A 552 -6.26 -19.50 13.04
CA PRO A 552 -5.08 -19.81 12.24
C PRO A 552 -5.37 -19.69 10.74
N THR A 553 -4.37 -19.29 9.96
CA THR A 553 -4.39 -19.37 8.50
C THR A 553 -3.21 -20.20 7.98
N GLU A 554 -3.38 -20.86 6.85
CA GLU A 554 -2.31 -21.57 6.12
C GLU A 554 -1.67 -20.68 5.04
N HIS A 555 -2.25 -19.54 4.76
CA HIS A 555 -1.81 -18.62 3.72
C HIS A 555 -0.71 -17.69 4.23
N ARG A 556 0.41 -17.66 3.48
CA ARG A 556 1.47 -16.69 3.68
C ARG A 556 1.28 -15.54 2.69
N MET A 557 1.05 -14.37 3.21
CA MET A 557 0.98 -13.14 2.42
C MET A 557 1.77 -12.04 3.13
N TYR A 558 2.26 -11.07 2.36
CA TYR A 558 2.82 -9.84 2.93
C TYR A 558 1.71 -8.97 3.53
N THR A 559 2.09 -8.06 4.42
CA THR A 559 1.14 -7.08 5.00
C THR A 559 0.40 -6.32 3.90
N LEU A 560 -0.92 -6.24 4.00
CA LEU A 560 -1.76 -5.52 3.06
C LEU A 560 -1.38 -4.04 2.99
N ALA A 561 -0.80 -3.48 4.08
CA ALA A 561 -0.26 -2.12 4.11
C ALA A 561 0.89 -1.89 3.11
N HIS A 562 1.46 -2.95 2.52
CA HIS A 562 2.44 -2.87 1.43
C HIS A 562 1.84 -3.12 0.03
N ASP A 563 0.53 -3.32 -0.09
CA ASP A 563 -0.18 -3.15 -1.36
C ASP A 563 -0.50 -1.66 -1.56
N PRO A 564 -0.06 -1.01 -2.66
CA PRO A 564 -0.25 0.43 -2.84
C PRO A 564 -1.72 0.88 -2.83
N ILE A 565 -2.63 0.13 -3.45
CA ILE A 565 -4.06 0.47 -3.47
C ILE A 565 -4.65 0.34 -2.06
N TYR A 566 -4.31 -0.74 -1.36
CA TYR A 566 -4.77 -0.95 0.01
C TYR A 566 -4.26 0.14 0.97
N ARG A 567 -2.97 0.48 0.90
CA ARG A 567 -2.38 1.55 1.76
C ARG A 567 -3.04 2.91 1.50
N LEU A 568 -3.33 3.23 0.24
CA LEU A 568 -4.12 4.43 -0.07
C LEU A 568 -5.52 4.33 0.52
N GLY A 569 -6.17 3.15 0.46
CA GLY A 569 -7.47 2.88 1.09
C GLY A 569 -7.49 3.15 2.59
N MET A 570 -6.39 2.92 3.30
CA MET A 570 -6.27 3.27 4.72
C MET A 570 -6.31 4.78 4.96
N SER A 571 -5.92 5.62 4.00
CA SER A 571 -5.81 7.08 4.18
C SER A 571 -7.14 7.83 4.15
N TRP A 572 -8.19 7.31 3.50
CA TRP A 572 -9.49 8.00 3.38
C TRP A 572 -10.55 7.54 4.40
N GLN A 573 -10.20 6.69 5.36
CA GLN A 573 -11.16 6.17 6.35
C GLN A 573 -11.66 7.19 7.39
N ASN A 574 -11.24 8.42 7.32
CA ASN A 574 -11.73 9.50 8.20
C ASN A 574 -12.83 10.36 7.56
N THR A 575 -13.48 9.86 6.51
CA THR A 575 -14.66 10.46 5.90
C THR A 575 -15.94 9.92 6.55
N ALA A 576 -17.04 10.69 6.49
CA ALA A 576 -18.31 10.29 7.11
C ALA A 576 -18.90 8.98 6.56
N TYR A 577 -18.65 8.72 5.30
CA TYR A 577 -19.11 7.54 4.60
C TYR A 577 -17.93 6.59 4.35
N ASN A 578 -17.10 6.46 5.38
CA ASN A 578 -15.95 5.58 5.38
C ASN A 578 -16.25 4.24 4.70
N GLN A 579 -15.34 3.79 3.85
CA GLN A 579 -15.40 2.50 3.16
C GLN A 579 -14.11 1.71 3.45
N PRO A 580 -14.17 0.36 3.45
CA PRO A 580 -12.99 -0.46 3.71
C PRO A 580 -11.93 -0.30 2.62
N PRO A 581 -10.64 -0.49 2.94
CA PRO A 581 -9.60 -0.57 1.93
C PRO A 581 -9.74 -1.86 1.13
N HIS A 582 -9.29 -1.85 -0.12
CA HIS A 582 -9.24 -3.01 -1.01
C HIS A 582 -7.82 -3.21 -1.54
N LEU A 583 -7.48 -4.45 -1.90
CA LEU A 583 -6.25 -4.77 -2.63
C LEU A 583 -6.32 -4.31 -4.08
N GLY A 584 -5.17 -4.08 -4.69
CA GLY A 584 -5.05 -3.82 -6.13
C GLY A 584 -5.21 -5.06 -7.02
N PHE A 585 -5.58 -6.21 -6.45
CA PHE A 585 -5.75 -7.48 -7.16
C PHE A 585 -6.76 -8.39 -6.47
N TRP A 586 -7.37 -9.30 -7.22
CA TRP A 586 -8.30 -10.30 -6.69
C TRP A 586 -7.56 -11.37 -5.87
N LEU A 587 -7.72 -11.37 -4.53
CA LEU A 587 -6.96 -12.19 -3.60
C LEU A 587 -7.15 -13.70 -3.83
N TYR A 588 -8.39 -14.18 -3.83
CA TYR A 588 -8.68 -15.61 -3.99
C TYR A 588 -8.19 -16.16 -5.34
N GLY A 589 -8.24 -15.37 -6.38
CA GLY A 589 -7.75 -15.76 -7.71
C GLY A 589 -6.23 -15.89 -7.78
N ASN A 590 -5.51 -15.25 -6.89
CA ASN A 590 -4.04 -15.29 -6.81
C ASN A 590 -3.50 -16.22 -5.71
N LYS A 591 -4.34 -17.10 -5.16
CA LYS A 591 -4.03 -17.99 -4.02
C LYS A 591 -2.77 -18.86 -4.20
N ASP A 592 -2.42 -19.20 -5.42
CA ASP A 592 -1.24 -20.01 -5.73
C ASP A 592 0.05 -19.19 -5.78
N LYS A 593 -0.06 -17.89 -6.05
CA LYS A 593 1.06 -16.96 -6.08
C LYS A 593 0.54 -15.51 -6.01
N PHE A 594 0.66 -14.88 -4.87
CA PHE A 594 0.34 -13.47 -4.71
C PHE A 594 1.31 -12.57 -5.51
N PRO A 595 0.81 -11.46 -6.10
CA PRO A 595 1.67 -10.48 -6.74
C PRO A 595 2.75 -9.98 -5.77
N THR A 596 3.95 -9.73 -6.26
CA THR A 596 4.99 -9.05 -5.48
C THR A 596 4.83 -7.56 -5.69
N PRO A 597 4.67 -6.75 -4.65
CA PRO A 597 4.51 -5.32 -4.81
C PRO A 597 5.81 -4.68 -5.32
N ASP A 598 5.70 -3.75 -6.26
CA ASP A 598 6.84 -2.96 -6.76
C ASP A 598 7.03 -1.73 -5.86
N ILE A 599 7.68 -1.95 -4.73
CA ILE A 599 7.87 -0.95 -3.68
C ILE A 599 9.32 -0.91 -3.18
N THR A 600 9.69 0.23 -2.61
CA THR A 600 10.87 0.40 -1.76
C THR A 600 10.43 0.88 -0.40
N LEU A 601 11.04 0.36 0.67
CA LEU A 601 10.70 0.77 2.03
C LEU A 601 11.62 1.91 2.47
N VAL A 602 11.03 3.03 2.86
CA VAL A 602 11.72 4.20 3.40
C VAL A 602 11.91 3.99 4.91
N GLY A 603 13.09 4.36 5.44
CA GLY A 603 13.42 4.09 6.85
C GLY A 603 13.80 2.63 7.14
N ASP A 604 13.86 1.76 6.11
CA ASP A 604 14.23 0.36 6.29
C ASP A 604 15.71 0.23 6.69
N HIS A 605 15.92 -0.05 7.95
CA HIS A 605 17.24 -0.34 8.56
C HIS A 605 17.52 -1.86 8.66
N THR A 606 16.67 -2.70 8.05
CA THR A 606 16.91 -4.15 8.07
C THR A 606 18.16 -4.47 7.28
N PRO A 607 19.20 -5.07 7.91
CA PRO A 607 20.41 -5.48 7.23
C PRO A 607 20.10 -6.39 6.03
N LYS A 608 20.63 -6.07 4.86
CA LYS A 608 20.41 -6.83 3.62
C LYS A 608 21.72 -7.28 3.00
N PRO A 609 21.82 -8.55 2.55
CA PRO A 609 23.00 -9.00 1.84
C PRO A 609 23.14 -8.23 0.53
N ALA A 610 24.38 -7.80 0.24
CA ALA A 610 24.69 -7.22 -1.06
C ALA A 610 24.50 -8.25 -2.18
N ALA A 611 24.01 -7.84 -3.35
CA ALA A 611 23.80 -8.71 -4.49
C ALA A 611 24.35 -8.12 -5.80
N ILE A 612 24.83 -9.01 -6.70
CA ILE A 612 25.37 -8.67 -8.00
C ILE A 612 24.52 -9.40 -9.06
N ILE A 613 23.60 -8.68 -9.70
CA ILE A 613 22.58 -9.25 -10.59
C ILE A 613 22.92 -8.90 -12.05
N LYS A 614 23.09 -9.94 -12.89
CA LYS A 614 23.34 -9.77 -14.31
C LYS A 614 22.09 -9.24 -15.04
N GLN A 615 22.26 -8.18 -15.81
CA GLN A 615 21.21 -7.59 -16.64
C GLN A 615 21.61 -7.53 -18.13
N GLY A 616 20.63 -7.43 -19.00
CA GLY A 616 20.83 -7.31 -20.46
C GLY A 616 21.27 -8.61 -21.15
N ALA A 617 21.43 -8.58 -22.47
CA ALA A 617 21.58 -9.74 -23.34
C ALA A 617 23.02 -10.28 -23.42
N GLY A 618 24.06 -9.45 -23.28
CA GLY A 618 25.47 -9.89 -23.39
C GLY A 618 25.84 -10.88 -22.28
N SER A 619 26.57 -11.96 -22.62
CA SER A 619 27.05 -12.94 -21.63
C SER A 619 28.10 -12.33 -20.71
N SER A 620 28.12 -12.70 -19.43
CA SER A 620 29.21 -12.39 -18.50
C SER A 620 30.46 -13.23 -18.72
N SER A 621 30.39 -14.25 -19.56
CA SER A 621 31.55 -15.03 -20.04
C SER A 621 31.51 -15.08 -21.54
N GLN A 622 32.60 -14.62 -22.21
CA GLN A 622 32.68 -14.49 -23.65
C GLN A 622 34.00 -15.01 -24.18
N THR A 623 33.95 -15.67 -25.37
CA THR A 623 35.13 -15.98 -26.18
C THR A 623 35.14 -15.05 -27.38
N ILE A 624 36.24 -14.30 -27.59
CA ILE A 624 36.33 -13.19 -28.53
C ILE A 624 37.69 -13.26 -29.26
N ALA A 625 37.73 -12.90 -30.54
CA ALA A 625 39.00 -12.73 -31.24
C ALA A 625 39.71 -11.44 -30.76
N LEU A 626 41.05 -11.46 -30.70
CA LEU A 626 41.86 -10.31 -30.36
C LEU A 626 41.58 -9.15 -31.34
N GLY A 627 41.19 -8.02 -30.83
CA GLY A 627 40.81 -6.81 -31.61
C GLY A 627 39.29 -6.68 -31.87
N ASP A 628 38.48 -7.70 -31.59
CA ASP A 628 37.03 -7.57 -31.63
C ASP A 628 36.49 -7.04 -30.31
N SER A 629 35.39 -6.24 -30.37
CA SER A 629 34.73 -5.71 -29.17
C SER A 629 33.93 -6.80 -28.46
N ILE A 630 33.92 -6.73 -27.13
CA ILE A 630 32.99 -7.55 -26.32
C ILE A 630 31.53 -7.17 -26.64
N VAL A 631 30.61 -8.10 -26.50
CA VAL A 631 29.18 -7.81 -26.45
C VAL A 631 28.91 -7.13 -25.09
N PRO A 632 28.49 -5.85 -25.03
CA PRO A 632 28.32 -5.15 -23.78
C PRO A 632 27.27 -5.78 -22.88
N PHE A 633 27.47 -5.69 -21.57
CA PHE A 633 26.53 -6.19 -20.58
C PHE A 633 26.65 -5.37 -19.27
N THR A 634 25.65 -5.51 -18.42
CA THR A 634 25.52 -4.76 -17.16
C THR A 634 25.31 -5.73 -15.99
N PHE A 635 25.81 -5.34 -14.83
CA PHE A 635 25.41 -5.88 -13.53
C PHE A 635 24.77 -4.77 -12.70
N ALA A 636 23.56 -5.00 -12.20
CA ALA A 636 22.99 -4.20 -11.13
C ALA A 636 23.60 -4.63 -9.79
N ILE A 637 23.89 -3.64 -8.97
CA ILE A 637 24.38 -3.83 -7.60
C ILE A 637 23.24 -3.44 -6.66
N GLN A 638 22.86 -4.33 -5.77
CA GLN A 638 21.81 -4.10 -4.77
C GLN A 638 22.42 -4.16 -3.37
N ASN A 639 21.89 -3.36 -2.45
CA ASN A 639 22.26 -3.31 -1.04
C ASN A 639 23.77 -3.05 -0.83
N ALA A 640 24.38 -2.23 -1.67
CA ALA A 640 25.76 -1.76 -1.56
C ALA A 640 25.93 -0.45 -2.33
N ASP A 641 26.86 0.40 -1.89
CA ASP A 641 27.08 1.74 -2.41
C ASP A 641 27.95 1.77 -3.67
N GLY A 642 28.56 0.65 -4.01
CA GLY A 642 29.44 0.56 -5.17
C GLY A 642 29.94 -0.85 -5.43
N ALA A 643 30.80 -0.98 -6.44
CA ALA A 643 31.53 -2.24 -6.70
C ALA A 643 32.86 -1.96 -7.39
N THR A 644 33.84 -2.84 -7.13
CA THR A 644 35.12 -2.88 -7.82
C THR A 644 35.19 -4.09 -8.74
N VAL A 645 36.01 -4.01 -9.78
CA VAL A 645 36.26 -5.12 -10.70
C VAL A 645 37.75 -5.29 -10.89
N GLU A 646 38.21 -6.52 -10.71
CA GLU A 646 39.59 -6.91 -10.85
C GLU A 646 39.80 -7.88 -12.02
N ASN A 647 41.03 -7.94 -12.55
CA ASN A 647 41.48 -8.88 -13.58
C ASN A 647 40.75 -8.77 -14.92
N LEU A 648 40.34 -7.58 -15.34
CA LEU A 648 39.85 -7.38 -16.72
C LEU A 648 41.00 -7.44 -17.72
N PRO A 649 40.76 -7.98 -18.95
CA PRO A 649 41.77 -7.89 -20.03
C PRO A 649 42.01 -6.43 -20.42
N ALA A 650 43.25 -6.07 -20.76
CA ALA A 650 43.57 -4.74 -21.24
C ALA A 650 42.70 -4.36 -22.44
N GLY A 651 42.14 -3.12 -22.42
CA GLY A 651 41.17 -2.62 -23.42
C GLY A 651 39.70 -2.90 -23.09
N VAL A 652 39.39 -3.73 -22.08
CA VAL A 652 38.03 -3.92 -21.55
C VAL A 652 37.90 -3.10 -20.27
N THR A 653 36.78 -2.42 -20.10
CA THR A 653 36.48 -1.59 -18.94
C THR A 653 35.13 -1.94 -18.32
N ALA A 654 35.02 -1.79 -16.99
CA ALA A 654 33.79 -1.77 -16.24
C ALA A 654 33.57 -0.35 -15.69
N LYS A 655 32.52 0.33 -16.12
CA LYS A 655 32.19 1.67 -15.66
C LYS A 655 31.07 1.61 -14.63
N TRP A 656 31.32 2.22 -13.47
CA TRP A 656 30.31 2.41 -12.44
C TRP A 656 29.38 3.56 -12.77
N ASN A 657 28.08 3.36 -12.58
CA ASN A 657 27.07 4.41 -12.66
C ASN A 657 26.34 4.47 -11.30
N ALA A 658 26.60 5.52 -10.53
CA ALA A 658 26.01 5.71 -9.21
C ALA A 658 24.49 6.05 -9.25
N GLN A 659 23.98 6.61 -10.36
CA GLN A 659 22.56 6.93 -10.48
C GLN A 659 21.70 5.67 -10.69
N THR A 660 22.26 4.65 -11.31
CA THR A 660 21.56 3.38 -11.60
C THR A 660 22.11 2.20 -10.79
N ASN A 661 23.03 2.46 -9.86
CA ASN A 661 23.74 1.42 -9.07
C ASN A 661 24.19 0.24 -9.94
N SER A 662 24.89 0.52 -11.04
CA SER A 662 25.24 -0.52 -11.99
C SER A 662 26.67 -0.43 -12.54
N LEU A 663 27.21 -1.59 -12.93
CA LEU A 663 28.48 -1.73 -13.63
C LEU A 663 28.23 -2.08 -15.09
N TYR A 664 28.65 -1.21 -16.00
CA TYR A 664 28.57 -1.42 -17.46
C TYR A 664 29.91 -1.86 -18.02
N PHE A 665 29.94 -3.05 -18.66
CA PHE A 665 31.11 -3.66 -19.27
C PHE A 665 31.13 -3.41 -20.78
N SER A 666 32.23 -2.86 -21.27
CA SER A 666 32.45 -2.59 -22.70
C SER A 666 33.94 -2.53 -23.04
N GLY A 667 34.27 -2.56 -24.31
CA GLY A 667 35.63 -2.35 -24.79
C GLY A 667 36.11 -3.44 -25.79
N THR A 668 37.36 -3.28 -26.23
CA THR A 668 38.02 -4.15 -27.17
C THR A 668 39.33 -4.64 -26.56
N PRO A 669 39.47 -5.92 -26.25
CA PRO A 669 40.69 -6.47 -25.66
C PRO A 669 41.88 -6.31 -26.60
N THR A 670 43.04 -5.91 -26.05
CA THR A 670 44.30 -5.69 -26.78
C THR A 670 45.36 -6.74 -26.51
N VAL A 671 45.07 -7.70 -25.61
CA VAL A 671 45.99 -8.80 -25.26
C VAL A 671 45.24 -10.10 -25.24
N SER A 672 45.75 -11.13 -25.90
CA SER A 672 45.20 -12.48 -25.89
C SER A 672 45.41 -13.21 -24.56
N GLY A 673 44.55 -14.16 -24.23
CA GLY A 673 44.68 -14.96 -23.02
C GLY A 673 43.32 -15.26 -22.34
N GLU A 674 43.38 -15.95 -21.23
CA GLU A 674 42.21 -16.23 -20.40
C GLU A 674 42.23 -15.32 -19.17
N TYR A 675 41.13 -14.58 -18.95
CA TYR A 675 40.96 -13.63 -17.86
C TYR A 675 39.70 -14.00 -17.07
N THR A 676 39.89 -14.39 -15.81
CA THR A 676 38.77 -14.51 -14.87
C THR A 676 38.69 -13.21 -14.05
N TYR A 677 37.70 -12.38 -14.34
CA TYR A 677 37.48 -11.18 -13.57
C TYR A 677 36.57 -11.44 -12.38
N THR A 678 36.74 -10.63 -11.33
CA THR A 678 35.91 -10.70 -10.12
C THR A 678 35.33 -9.32 -9.84
N ILE A 679 34.02 -9.26 -9.62
CA ILE A 679 33.30 -8.09 -9.11
C ILE A 679 33.18 -8.27 -7.61
N THR A 680 33.46 -7.23 -6.82
CA THR A 680 33.30 -7.19 -5.36
C THR A 680 32.49 -5.95 -5.01
N THR A 681 31.38 -6.10 -4.29
CA THR A 681 30.58 -4.97 -3.81
C THR A 681 31.34 -4.17 -2.75
N LYS A 682 31.01 -2.87 -2.61
CA LYS A 682 31.58 -1.95 -1.63
C LYS A 682 30.48 -1.18 -0.91
N GLY A 683 30.65 -0.94 0.39
CA GLY A 683 29.66 -0.19 1.18
C GLY A 683 28.37 -0.96 1.44
N GLY A 684 28.40 -2.28 1.34
CA GLY A 684 27.27 -3.12 1.76
C GLY A 684 27.18 -3.20 3.28
N ASP A 685 26.03 -3.70 3.77
CA ASP A 685 25.80 -3.87 5.19
C ASP A 685 26.90 -4.71 5.85
N ALA A 686 27.52 -4.13 6.90
CA ALA A 686 28.66 -4.75 7.61
C ALA A 686 28.30 -6.14 8.20
N GLU A 687 27.02 -6.40 8.42
CA GLU A 687 26.53 -7.66 8.97
C GLU A 687 26.66 -8.82 7.96
N PHE A 688 26.55 -8.56 6.66
CA PHE A 688 26.68 -9.57 5.61
C PHE A 688 28.03 -9.56 4.89
N GLY A 689 28.79 -8.47 4.99
CA GLY A 689 30.01 -8.29 4.24
C GLY A 689 29.81 -8.06 2.75
N GLU A 690 30.91 -8.11 1.99
CA GLU A 690 30.92 -7.87 0.55
C GLU A 690 30.47 -9.11 -0.24
N ALA A 691 29.63 -8.92 -1.25
CA ALA A 691 29.30 -9.96 -2.22
C ALA A 691 30.34 -10.00 -3.34
N THR A 692 30.60 -11.19 -3.87
CA THR A 692 31.51 -11.37 -5.01
C THR A 692 30.86 -12.17 -6.13
N ARG A 693 31.19 -11.82 -7.39
CA ARG A 693 30.77 -12.56 -8.57
C ARG A 693 31.86 -12.56 -9.63
N SER A 694 32.14 -13.70 -10.25
CA SER A 694 33.15 -13.83 -11.30
C SER A 694 32.54 -14.09 -12.65
N GLY A 695 33.27 -13.68 -13.71
CA GLY A 695 33.02 -14.03 -15.10
C GLY A 695 34.35 -14.29 -15.85
N LYS A 696 34.30 -14.73 -17.10
CA LYS A 696 35.49 -15.10 -17.84
C LYS A 696 35.50 -14.49 -19.25
N PHE A 697 36.66 -13.95 -19.63
CA PHE A 697 36.95 -13.63 -21.02
C PHE A 697 38.06 -14.56 -21.54
N THR A 698 37.83 -15.20 -22.68
CA THR A 698 38.84 -15.93 -23.48
C THR A 698 39.10 -15.13 -24.74
N ILE A 699 40.33 -14.63 -24.89
CA ILE A 699 40.73 -13.77 -26.00
C ILE A 699 41.66 -14.57 -26.89
N ASP A 700 41.15 -15.00 -28.06
CA ASP A 700 41.88 -15.80 -29.01
C ASP A 700 42.67 -14.90 -29.99
N ASP A 701 43.98 -15.11 -30.11
CA ASP A 701 44.78 -14.46 -31.17
C ASP A 701 44.72 -15.27 -32.46
N PRO A 702 44.01 -14.81 -33.50
CA PRO A 702 43.90 -15.54 -34.76
C PRO A 702 45.25 -15.63 -35.51
N ASN A 703 46.22 -14.79 -35.11
CA ASN A 703 47.57 -14.78 -35.71
C ASN A 703 48.61 -15.51 -34.84
N ALA A 704 48.22 -16.04 -33.68
CA ALA A 704 49.13 -16.83 -32.87
C ALA A 704 49.55 -18.06 -33.68
N LYS A 705 50.81 -18.09 -34.13
CA LYS A 705 51.39 -19.29 -34.73
C LYS A 705 51.23 -20.40 -33.70
N THR A 706 50.35 -21.36 -33.97
CA THR A 706 50.24 -22.60 -33.21
C THR A 706 51.56 -23.32 -33.31
N THR A 707 52.50 -23.08 -32.45
CA THR A 707 53.58 -24.00 -32.16
C THR A 707 52.98 -25.18 -31.38
N SER A 708 52.09 -25.91 -32.05
CA SER A 708 51.72 -27.22 -31.57
C SER A 708 52.91 -28.13 -31.82
N LEU A 709 53.77 -28.26 -30.85
CA LEU A 709 54.58 -29.46 -30.71
C LEU A 709 53.56 -30.60 -30.50
N LYS A 710 53.17 -31.22 -31.66
CA LYS A 710 52.55 -32.53 -31.61
C LYS A 710 53.54 -33.44 -30.92
N PRO A 711 53.24 -34.08 -29.80
CA PRO A 711 54.08 -35.13 -29.29
C PRO A 711 54.17 -36.22 -30.43
N ARG A 712 55.35 -36.44 -30.90
CA ARG A 712 55.66 -37.54 -31.85
C ARG A 712 55.45 -38.80 -31.02
N THR A 713 54.27 -39.41 -31.11
CA THR A 713 53.98 -40.70 -30.51
C THR A 713 54.77 -41.71 -31.33
N GLU A 714 55.90 -42.16 -30.79
CA GLU A 714 56.51 -43.44 -31.21
C GLU A 714 55.46 -44.53 -30.96
N ARG A 715 55.15 -45.20 -32.03
CA ARG A 715 54.24 -46.33 -32.02
C ARG A 715 54.98 -47.54 -31.42
N ALA A 716 54.97 -47.67 -30.11
CA ALA A 716 55.29 -48.91 -29.44
C ALA A 716 54.06 -49.84 -29.56
N LEU A 717 54.22 -50.90 -30.35
CA LEU A 717 53.31 -52.03 -30.35
C LEU A 717 53.34 -52.71 -28.99
N LEU A 718 52.43 -52.42 -28.15
CA LEU A 718 52.15 -53.23 -26.94
C LEU A 718 50.74 -53.82 -27.09
N ASN A 719 50.76 -55.19 -27.33
CA ASN A 719 49.60 -56.03 -27.11
C ASN A 719 49.10 -55.90 -25.68
N GLY A 720 48.05 -55.03 -25.44
CA GLY A 720 47.39 -54.85 -24.16
C GLY A 720 45.90 -54.80 -24.39
N SER A 721 45.18 -55.71 -23.83
CA SER A 721 43.72 -55.78 -23.84
C SER A 721 43.12 -54.49 -23.33
N ARG A 722 42.30 -53.82 -24.15
CA ARG A 722 41.51 -52.65 -23.75
C ARG A 722 40.42 -53.06 -22.75
N HIS A 723 40.49 -52.54 -21.57
CA HIS A 723 39.44 -52.68 -20.56
C HIS A 723 38.46 -51.52 -20.68
N VAL A 724 37.15 -51.80 -20.77
CA VAL A 724 36.07 -50.83 -20.84
C VAL A 724 35.36 -50.85 -19.50
N TYR A 725 35.14 -49.65 -18.90
CA TYR A 725 34.47 -49.48 -17.62
C TYR A 725 33.16 -48.73 -17.79
N ASP A 726 32.14 -49.03 -16.95
CA ASP A 726 30.91 -48.27 -16.88
C ASP A 726 31.13 -46.94 -16.13
N LEU A 727 30.13 -46.06 -16.14
CA LEU A 727 30.18 -44.78 -15.48
C LEU A 727 30.35 -44.84 -13.92
N ARG A 728 30.36 -46.04 -13.35
CA ARG A 728 30.63 -46.35 -11.94
C ARG A 728 31.98 -47.02 -11.71
N GLY A 729 32.85 -47.07 -12.74
CA GLY A 729 34.19 -47.63 -12.68
C GLY A 729 34.27 -49.15 -12.63
N ARG A 730 33.25 -49.89 -13.07
CA ARG A 730 33.23 -51.35 -13.10
C ARG A 730 33.60 -51.88 -14.48
N LEU A 731 34.45 -52.91 -14.55
CA LEU A 731 34.88 -53.57 -15.78
C LEU A 731 33.70 -54.23 -16.51
N VAL A 732 33.45 -53.86 -17.77
CA VAL A 732 32.35 -54.40 -18.57
C VAL A 732 32.88 -55.45 -19.51
N LYS A 733 32.53 -56.72 -19.29
CA LYS A 733 32.73 -57.80 -20.27
C LYS A 733 31.76 -57.60 -21.43
N GLN A 734 32.29 -57.55 -22.67
CA GLN A 734 31.58 -57.22 -23.90
C GLN A 734 30.21 -57.91 -23.99
N ARG A 735 29.13 -57.06 -24.02
CA ARG A 735 27.85 -57.42 -24.67
C ARG A 735 27.49 -56.31 -25.66
N LYS A 736 27.19 -56.70 -26.87
CA LYS A 736 26.74 -55.86 -27.96
C LYS A 736 25.43 -55.17 -27.54
N HIS A 737 25.46 -53.87 -27.25
CA HIS A 737 24.35 -52.92 -27.48
C HIS A 737 24.82 -51.49 -27.23
N ARG A 738 24.28 -50.53 -27.97
CA ARG A 738 24.68 -49.13 -28.06
C ARG A 738 24.53 -48.43 -26.71
N GLY A 739 25.60 -47.89 -26.15
CA GLY A 739 25.66 -47.00 -24.98
C GLY A 739 27.01 -46.27 -24.99
N PHE A 740 27.05 -45.04 -24.51
CA PHE A 740 28.25 -44.21 -24.41
C PHE A 740 29.21 -44.74 -23.35
N TYR A 741 30.49 -44.98 -23.73
CA TYR A 741 31.55 -45.44 -22.86
C TYR A 741 32.71 -44.45 -22.89
N LEU A 742 33.29 -44.17 -21.72
CA LEU A 742 34.55 -43.43 -21.57
C LEU A 742 35.71 -44.41 -21.54
N THR A 743 36.70 -44.22 -22.44
CA THR A 743 38.00 -44.92 -22.41
C THR A 743 39.00 -44.08 -21.62
N ARG A 744 39.68 -44.69 -20.70
CA ARG A 744 40.90 -44.15 -20.10
C ARG A 744 42.11 -44.65 -20.87
#